data_737271b12cd73482ac7f7861d89c5595
#
_entry.id   737271b12cd73482ac7f7861d89c5595
#
_cell.length_a   1.000
_cell.length_b   1.000
_cell.length_c   1.000
_cell.angle_alpha   90.00
_cell.angle_beta   90.00
_cell.angle_gamma   90.00
#
_symmetry.space_group_name_H-M   'P 1'
#
loop_
_entity.id
_entity.type
_entity.pdbx_description
1 polymer ?
#
loop_
_entity_poly.entity_id
_entity_poly.type
_entity_poly.pdbx_seq_one_letter_code
_entity_poly.pdbx_strand_id
1 'polypeptide(L)'
;MKQNSNQTTERWGIRYTGIVQGVGFRPLVSMLAHSLGLTGFVYNDSQGVYVEVQGFLGELQLFLDAVQEEQPRLCRITSQTVQHLTLNMHESDFVVQASPLGESVSTFISADTAPCNDCLKELQQDKRRKEYPFINCTNCGPRYTIIKSLPYDRERTTMNEFPMCEDCKAEYEDIEGRRYRAEPNACSYCGPRYTLYKPNRTAVDMVNVWNTTRELINEGNIIAIKGVGGYHLVCDARNDAAVQRLRKRKNRPHKPLAIMVGSLDMAIELAHINDVELDVLTGMERPIVLLERNHNSSVRLSPHVAPDNHMLGVMLPYSPMHEVLLPSDAAWIMTSGNRSGDSVLYNDDQAFNELGEVADYFLVHNREIYAPLDDSVVVVINNKPRFIRRSRGYVPEPIHCDGLEQTSILAMGSDLKNAFAVNKGSEVLVGPHIGDLENASTHKTLEWTIERYKNLFSIQPEKIIIDSHPQFFSSRLGERIGESLHLSVVPVQHHHAHIASVMAEHNLRGLVLGIAMDGTGYGPDGTIWGGEFLLCKGNQYQRLAHIHAAPLPGGEKAVSEPWRQALWYIRNYYGDDIPFVYQEWMKELPKGWEILDKALQSTMPMIQATSCGRLFDTVGALLGLGMVHSYDAQIAISLETLCGDEKGSLLAYNYDGHILDFTPTIQSIMDGVVRGECRAHLAASFHKTMAIALCETAADLMERYNISDVAMSGGVFQNRKLLEFIYKTWHIGNLYMNEAVPSNDGGLALGQLWLGNQL
;
A
#
# COMPACT_ATOMS: atom_id res chain seq x y z
N MET A 1 -20.63 20.42 -56.67
CA MET A 1 -20.09 19.04 -56.59
C MET A 1 -19.13 18.99 -55.41
N LYS A 2 -19.61 18.60 -54.22
CA LYS A 2 -18.73 18.23 -53.10
C LYS A 2 -18.42 16.72 -53.33
N GLN A 3 -17.18 16.46 -53.78
CA GLN A 3 -16.70 15.08 -53.85
C GLN A 3 -16.71 14.46 -52.45
N ASN A 4 -17.34 13.30 -52.32
CA ASN A 4 -17.34 12.48 -51.14
C ASN A 4 -15.89 12.02 -50.81
N SER A 5 -15.23 12.72 -49.88
CA SER A 5 -13.89 12.36 -49.40
C SER A 5 -13.91 11.12 -48.49
N ASN A 6 -15.07 10.49 -48.27
CA ASN A 6 -15.26 9.33 -47.37
C ASN A 6 -15.27 7.96 -48.09
N GLN A 7 -14.94 7.87 -49.34
CA GLN A 7 -14.98 6.63 -50.13
C GLN A 7 -13.61 5.99 -50.43
N THR A 8 -12.53 6.50 -49.81
CA THR A 8 -11.20 5.88 -49.99
C THR A 8 -11.04 4.78 -48.97
N THR A 9 -10.80 3.55 -49.48
CA THR A 9 -10.44 2.42 -48.60
C THR A 9 -8.99 2.54 -48.20
N GLU A 10 -8.68 2.45 -46.93
CA GLU A 10 -7.33 2.47 -46.38
C GLU A 10 -7.11 1.28 -45.46
N ARG A 11 -5.83 0.97 -45.17
CA ARG A 11 -5.39 -0.02 -44.19
C ARG A 11 -4.46 0.68 -43.21
N TRP A 12 -4.77 0.56 -41.92
CA TRP A 12 -3.99 1.13 -40.84
C TRP A 12 -3.44 0.01 -39.93
N GLY A 13 -2.14 0.11 -39.60
CA GLY A 13 -1.52 -0.60 -38.51
C GLY A 13 -1.51 0.30 -37.28
N ILE A 14 -2.13 -0.14 -36.20
CA ILE A 14 -2.30 0.67 -34.99
C ILE A 14 -1.66 -0.07 -33.83
N ARG A 15 -0.82 0.63 -33.07
CA ARG A 15 -0.22 0.08 -31.85
C ARG A 15 -0.70 0.85 -30.64
N TYR A 16 -1.22 0.12 -29.66
CA TYR A 16 -1.63 0.63 -28.36
C TYR A 16 -0.69 0.12 -27.27
N THR A 17 -0.18 1.04 -26.42
CA THR A 17 0.66 0.69 -25.27
C THR A 17 0.01 1.13 -23.97
N GLY A 18 0.51 0.63 -22.83
CA GLY A 18 -0.06 0.89 -21.51
C GLY A 18 -0.65 -0.36 -20.87
N ILE A 19 -1.69 -0.22 -20.06
CA ILE A 19 -2.45 -1.33 -19.49
C ILE A 19 -3.55 -1.71 -20.50
N VAL A 20 -3.17 -2.49 -21.51
CA VAL A 20 -4.04 -2.88 -22.63
C VAL A 20 -4.21 -4.40 -22.76
N GLN A 21 -3.53 -5.19 -21.90
CA GLN A 21 -3.63 -6.65 -21.90
C GLN A 21 -4.34 -7.14 -20.62
N GLY A 22 -5.16 -8.19 -20.77
CA GLY A 22 -5.93 -8.77 -19.66
C GLY A 22 -7.08 -7.91 -19.15
N VAL A 23 -7.43 -6.85 -19.85
CA VAL A 23 -8.43 -5.83 -19.45
C VAL A 23 -9.65 -5.77 -20.40
N GLY A 24 -9.82 -6.75 -21.29
CA GLY A 24 -10.93 -6.76 -22.25
C GLY A 24 -10.67 -5.92 -23.51
N PHE A 25 -9.46 -5.43 -23.74
CA PHE A 25 -9.15 -4.55 -24.87
C PHE A 25 -9.25 -5.25 -26.23
N ARG A 26 -8.70 -6.47 -26.40
CA ARG A 26 -8.85 -7.26 -27.64
C ARG A 26 -10.34 -7.55 -27.96
N PRO A 27 -11.19 -7.97 -27.00
CA PRO A 27 -12.64 -8.03 -27.18
C PRO A 27 -13.28 -6.74 -27.67
N LEU A 28 -12.99 -5.60 -27.07
CA LEU A 28 -13.51 -4.31 -27.50
C LEU A 28 -13.12 -3.98 -28.94
N VAL A 29 -11.83 -4.08 -29.27
CA VAL A 29 -11.31 -3.82 -30.62
C VAL A 29 -12.01 -4.69 -31.67
N SER A 30 -12.17 -5.99 -31.36
CA SER A 30 -12.84 -6.94 -32.24
C SER A 30 -14.32 -6.61 -32.44
N MET A 31 -15.04 -6.28 -31.37
CA MET A 31 -16.45 -5.88 -31.41
C MET A 31 -16.65 -4.60 -32.24
N LEU A 32 -15.84 -3.57 -32.02
CA LEU A 32 -15.89 -2.33 -32.76
C LEU A 32 -15.59 -2.50 -34.24
N ALA A 33 -14.57 -3.30 -34.58
CA ALA A 33 -14.22 -3.60 -35.97
C ALA A 33 -15.38 -4.30 -36.68
N HIS A 34 -16.01 -5.31 -36.06
CA HIS A 34 -17.16 -5.97 -36.64
C HIS A 34 -18.39 -5.04 -36.81
N SER A 35 -18.67 -4.21 -35.79
CA SER A 35 -19.80 -3.28 -35.82
C SER A 35 -19.68 -2.22 -36.93
N LEU A 36 -18.45 -1.87 -37.30
CA LEU A 36 -18.13 -0.90 -38.36
C LEU A 36 -17.81 -1.58 -39.72
N GLY A 37 -17.93 -2.92 -39.82
CA GLY A 37 -17.67 -3.66 -41.03
C GLY A 37 -16.22 -3.61 -41.50
N LEU A 38 -15.27 -3.42 -40.59
CA LEU A 38 -13.83 -3.39 -40.86
C LEU A 38 -13.27 -4.80 -40.94
N THR A 39 -12.26 -5.02 -41.79
CA THR A 39 -11.50 -6.27 -41.89
C THR A 39 -10.11 -6.13 -41.32
N GLY A 40 -9.47 -7.21 -40.90
CA GLY A 40 -8.12 -7.18 -40.34
C GLY A 40 -7.92 -8.13 -39.18
N PHE A 41 -7.08 -7.74 -38.23
CA PHE A 41 -6.80 -8.58 -37.06
C PHE A 41 -6.28 -7.74 -35.84
N VAL A 42 -6.38 -8.38 -34.68
CA VAL A 42 -5.78 -7.89 -33.44
C VAL A 42 -5.03 -9.01 -32.73
N TYR A 43 -3.86 -8.72 -32.15
CA TYR A 43 -3.14 -9.61 -31.25
C TYR A 43 -2.44 -8.85 -30.12
N ASN A 44 -2.15 -9.57 -29.03
CA ASN A 44 -1.23 -9.10 -28.02
C ASN A 44 0.20 -9.47 -28.41
N ASP A 45 1.15 -8.58 -28.17
CA ASP A 45 2.56 -8.91 -28.20
C ASP A 45 3.29 -8.34 -26.96
N SER A 46 4.58 -8.48 -26.94
CA SER A 46 5.41 -7.94 -25.86
C SER A 46 5.41 -6.41 -25.80
N GLN A 47 4.95 -5.71 -26.83
CA GLN A 47 4.91 -4.26 -26.91
C GLN A 47 3.52 -3.64 -26.63
N GLY A 48 2.49 -4.45 -26.44
CA GLY A 48 1.14 -3.98 -26.18
C GLY A 48 0.09 -4.74 -26.99
N VAL A 49 -0.81 -4.00 -27.64
CA VAL A 49 -1.78 -4.54 -28.58
C VAL A 49 -1.51 -3.98 -29.97
N TYR A 50 -1.37 -4.85 -30.95
CA TYR A 50 -1.25 -4.46 -32.34
C TYR A 50 -2.53 -4.80 -33.10
N VAL A 51 -3.02 -3.84 -33.88
CA VAL A 51 -4.26 -3.95 -34.65
C VAL A 51 -3.95 -3.57 -36.10
N GLU A 52 -4.37 -4.39 -37.05
CA GLU A 52 -4.50 -3.96 -38.42
C GLU A 52 -5.98 -3.88 -38.78
N VAL A 53 -6.40 -2.75 -39.32
CA VAL A 53 -7.78 -2.49 -39.75
C VAL A 53 -7.82 -1.93 -41.17
N GLN A 54 -8.78 -2.42 -41.95
CA GLN A 54 -9.01 -1.98 -43.31
C GLN A 54 -10.50 -1.71 -43.52
N GLY A 55 -10.82 -0.54 -44.12
CA GLY A 55 -12.18 -0.10 -44.40
C GLY A 55 -12.20 1.28 -45.04
N PHE A 56 -13.36 1.91 -45.09
CA PHE A 56 -13.45 3.29 -45.54
C PHE A 56 -12.88 4.26 -44.51
N LEU A 57 -12.25 5.34 -44.99
CA LEU A 57 -11.59 6.33 -44.14
C LEU A 57 -12.47 6.82 -42.96
N GLY A 58 -13.76 7.06 -43.26
CA GLY A 58 -14.71 7.54 -42.26
C GLY A 58 -14.97 6.49 -41.15
N GLU A 59 -15.02 5.20 -41.48
CA GLU A 59 -15.22 4.08 -40.54
C GLU A 59 -13.94 3.86 -39.69
N LEU A 60 -12.76 4.01 -40.31
CA LEU A 60 -11.49 3.90 -39.60
C LEU A 60 -11.32 5.02 -38.57
N GLN A 61 -11.77 6.25 -38.88
CA GLN A 61 -11.75 7.35 -37.92
C GLN A 61 -12.74 7.10 -36.76
N LEU A 62 -13.96 6.67 -37.06
CA LEU A 62 -14.96 6.29 -36.05
C LEU A 62 -14.45 5.15 -35.16
N PHE A 63 -13.70 4.20 -35.73
CA PHE A 63 -13.09 3.13 -34.95
C PHE A 63 -12.06 3.67 -33.95
N LEU A 64 -11.16 4.60 -34.34
CA LEU A 64 -10.21 5.18 -33.41
C LEU A 64 -10.90 5.95 -32.28
N ASP A 65 -11.90 6.74 -32.61
CA ASP A 65 -12.64 7.54 -31.65
C ASP A 65 -13.39 6.63 -30.65
N ALA A 66 -14.08 5.59 -31.16
CA ALA A 66 -14.79 4.62 -30.33
C ALA A 66 -13.85 3.81 -29.42
N VAL A 67 -12.66 3.43 -29.89
CA VAL A 67 -11.67 2.76 -29.03
C VAL A 67 -11.24 3.64 -27.87
N GLN A 68 -11.15 4.95 -28.06
CA GLN A 68 -10.81 5.89 -26.97
C GLN A 68 -12.00 6.13 -26.02
N GLU A 69 -13.23 6.22 -26.53
CA GLU A 69 -14.43 6.53 -25.74
C GLU A 69 -14.95 5.31 -24.94
N GLU A 70 -14.88 4.11 -25.53
CA GLU A 70 -15.46 2.89 -24.97
C GLU A 70 -14.43 2.02 -24.22
N GLN A 71 -13.30 2.59 -23.79
CA GLN A 71 -12.26 1.82 -23.10
C GLN A 71 -12.83 0.99 -21.94
N PRO A 72 -12.44 -0.29 -21.83
CA PRO A 72 -12.77 -1.09 -20.66
C PRO A 72 -12.26 -0.44 -19.38
N ARG A 73 -12.98 -0.56 -18.29
CA ARG A 73 -12.70 0.12 -17.01
C ARG A 73 -11.27 -0.04 -16.47
N LEU A 74 -10.63 -1.17 -16.78
CA LEU A 74 -9.25 -1.48 -16.37
C LEU A 74 -8.21 -1.07 -17.41
N CYS A 75 -8.65 -0.60 -18.58
CA CYS A 75 -7.75 -0.20 -19.66
C CYS A 75 -7.18 1.20 -19.39
N ARG A 76 -5.89 1.36 -19.67
CA ARG A 76 -5.21 2.67 -19.68
C ARG A 76 -4.26 2.70 -20.86
N ILE A 77 -4.65 3.42 -21.91
CA ILE A 77 -3.80 3.64 -23.08
C ILE A 77 -2.83 4.77 -22.75
N THR A 78 -1.53 4.50 -22.78
CA THR A 78 -0.48 5.50 -22.58
C THR A 78 0.01 6.08 -23.89
N SER A 79 0.00 5.30 -24.98
CA SER A 79 0.27 5.82 -26.32
C SER A 79 -0.47 5.05 -27.39
N GLN A 80 -0.72 5.74 -28.52
CA GLN A 80 -1.32 5.20 -29.73
C GLN A 80 -0.50 5.69 -30.92
N THR A 81 -0.06 4.75 -31.77
CA THR A 81 0.62 5.09 -33.04
C THR A 81 -0.13 4.48 -34.20
N VAL A 82 -0.29 5.24 -35.27
CA VAL A 82 -0.97 4.81 -36.49
C VAL A 82 0.00 4.86 -37.66
N GLN A 83 0.04 3.78 -38.43
CA GLN A 83 0.85 3.64 -39.64
C GLN A 83 -0.04 3.23 -40.82
N HIS A 84 0.08 3.93 -41.96
CA HIS A 84 -0.61 3.52 -43.17
C HIS A 84 0.08 2.33 -43.81
N LEU A 85 -0.73 1.32 -44.16
CA LEU A 85 -0.27 0.07 -44.75
C LEU A 85 -0.85 -0.13 -46.17
N THR A 86 -0.28 -1.07 -46.91
CA THR A 86 -0.85 -1.52 -48.22
C THR A 86 -2.12 -2.34 -47.98
N LEU A 87 -3.13 -2.14 -48.87
CA LEU A 87 -4.38 -2.86 -48.84
C LEU A 87 -4.15 -4.37 -48.98
N ASN A 88 -4.89 -5.18 -48.23
CA ASN A 88 -4.92 -6.62 -48.36
C ASN A 88 -6.28 -7.06 -48.95
N MET A 89 -6.28 -7.49 -50.21
CA MET A 89 -7.49 -7.86 -50.94
C MET A 89 -8.01 -9.27 -50.59
N HIS A 90 -7.32 -10.00 -49.73
CA HIS A 90 -7.68 -11.37 -49.36
C HIS A 90 -8.35 -11.45 -47.98
N GLU A 91 -8.48 -10.38 -47.27
CA GLU A 91 -9.16 -10.30 -45.98
C GLU A 91 -10.66 -10.09 -46.18
N SER A 92 -11.45 -10.88 -45.50
CA SER A 92 -12.91 -10.83 -45.55
C SER A 92 -13.57 -10.64 -44.19
N ASP A 93 -12.77 -10.69 -43.11
CA ASP A 93 -13.28 -10.64 -41.73
C ASP A 93 -12.26 -10.00 -40.79
N PHE A 94 -12.67 -9.68 -39.57
CA PHE A 94 -11.78 -9.23 -38.51
C PHE A 94 -11.54 -10.34 -37.50
N VAL A 95 -10.29 -10.69 -37.21
CA VAL A 95 -9.95 -11.86 -36.38
C VAL A 95 -9.02 -11.54 -35.21
N VAL A 96 -9.21 -12.18 -34.06
CA VAL A 96 -8.28 -12.17 -32.97
C VAL A 96 -7.23 -13.26 -33.15
N GLN A 97 -6.00 -12.87 -33.44
CA GLN A 97 -4.89 -13.81 -33.69
C GLN A 97 -4.19 -14.22 -32.40
N ALA A 98 -3.48 -15.34 -32.44
CA ALA A 98 -2.59 -15.77 -31.35
C ALA A 98 -1.44 -14.77 -31.15
N SER A 99 -1.01 -14.62 -29.94
CA SER A 99 0.08 -13.71 -29.57
C SER A 99 1.43 -14.24 -30.10
N PRO A 100 2.18 -13.47 -30.92
CA PRO A 100 3.52 -13.85 -31.33
C PRO A 100 4.50 -13.79 -30.16
N LEU A 101 5.59 -14.55 -30.24
CA LEU A 101 6.70 -14.47 -29.31
C LEU A 101 7.58 -13.27 -29.68
N GLY A 102 7.66 -12.26 -28.82
CA GLY A 102 8.51 -11.07 -29.00
C GLY A 102 9.62 -10.99 -27.96
N GLU A 103 10.72 -10.30 -28.28
CA GLU A 103 11.91 -10.22 -27.42
C GLU A 103 11.83 -9.05 -26.38
N SER A 104 11.10 -7.98 -26.64
CA SER A 104 10.98 -6.83 -25.74
C SER A 104 9.54 -6.62 -25.28
N VAL A 105 9.35 -6.44 -23.95
CA VAL A 105 8.04 -6.18 -23.33
C VAL A 105 7.90 -4.67 -23.10
N SER A 106 6.85 -4.02 -23.62
CA SER A 106 6.53 -2.61 -23.34
C SER A 106 5.14 -2.39 -22.74
N THR A 107 4.42 -3.48 -22.47
CA THR A 107 3.08 -3.42 -21.87
C THR A 107 3.13 -3.62 -20.36
N PHE A 108 2.10 -3.12 -19.69
CA PHE A 108 1.87 -3.31 -18.27
C PHE A 108 0.69 -4.24 -18.03
N ILE A 109 0.55 -4.70 -16.79
CA ILE A 109 -0.54 -5.54 -16.36
C ILE A 109 -1.36 -4.83 -15.30
N SER A 110 -2.69 -5.00 -15.32
CA SER A 110 -3.56 -4.45 -14.28
C SER A 110 -3.38 -5.19 -12.96
N ALA A 111 -3.72 -4.52 -11.88
CA ALA A 111 -3.85 -5.15 -10.56
C ALA A 111 -4.98 -6.19 -10.53
N ASP A 112 -4.98 -7.03 -9.49
CA ASP A 112 -6.11 -7.88 -9.16
C ASP A 112 -7.29 -7.05 -8.67
N THR A 113 -8.51 -7.35 -9.14
CA THR A 113 -9.71 -6.59 -8.81
C THR A 113 -10.78 -7.45 -8.20
N ALA A 114 -11.65 -6.82 -7.43
CA ALA A 114 -12.87 -7.45 -6.91
C ALA A 114 -13.81 -7.86 -8.06
N PRO A 115 -14.72 -8.84 -7.83
CA PRO A 115 -15.69 -9.26 -8.82
C PRO A 115 -16.64 -8.10 -9.21
N CYS A 116 -16.91 -7.96 -10.50
CA CYS A 116 -17.86 -6.98 -11.00
C CYS A 116 -19.30 -7.42 -10.71
N ASN A 117 -20.24 -6.48 -10.76
CA ASN A 117 -21.66 -6.72 -10.45
C ASN A 117 -22.27 -7.84 -11.28
N ASP A 118 -21.88 -8.02 -12.54
CA ASP A 118 -22.40 -9.09 -13.38
C ASP A 118 -21.89 -10.46 -12.93
N CYS A 119 -20.61 -10.55 -12.54
CA CYS A 119 -20.07 -11.79 -11.95
C CYS A 119 -20.75 -12.10 -10.60
N LEU A 120 -21.07 -11.08 -9.79
CA LEU A 120 -21.81 -11.26 -8.54
C LEU A 120 -23.24 -11.76 -8.77
N LYS A 121 -23.95 -11.22 -9.78
CA LYS A 121 -25.27 -11.73 -10.17
C LYS A 121 -25.22 -13.19 -10.62
N GLU A 122 -24.25 -13.56 -11.46
CA GLU A 122 -24.10 -14.94 -11.90
C GLU A 122 -23.69 -15.86 -10.75
N LEU A 123 -22.85 -15.41 -9.82
CA LEU A 123 -22.48 -16.18 -8.62
C LEU A 123 -23.72 -16.62 -7.81
N GLN A 124 -24.81 -15.86 -7.86
CA GLN A 124 -26.05 -16.17 -7.18
C GLN A 124 -27.05 -16.97 -8.04
N GLN A 125 -27.09 -16.74 -9.34
CA GLN A 125 -28.19 -17.15 -10.21
C GLN A 125 -27.81 -18.13 -11.33
N ASP A 126 -26.55 -18.17 -11.75
CA ASP A 126 -26.12 -19.01 -12.87
C ASP A 126 -26.09 -20.49 -12.46
N LYS A 127 -26.69 -21.37 -13.27
CA LYS A 127 -26.69 -22.81 -13.04
C LYS A 127 -25.28 -23.43 -13.00
N ARG A 128 -24.32 -22.90 -13.78
CA ARG A 128 -22.95 -23.42 -13.91
C ARG A 128 -21.98 -22.83 -12.90
N ARG A 129 -22.20 -21.57 -12.49
CA ARG A 129 -21.28 -20.81 -11.64
C ARG A 129 -21.88 -20.36 -10.32
N LYS A 130 -23.08 -20.86 -9.98
CA LYS A 130 -23.66 -20.62 -8.66
C LYS A 130 -22.67 -21.07 -7.57
N GLU A 131 -22.35 -20.16 -6.66
CA GLU A 131 -21.38 -20.37 -5.57
C GLU A 131 -19.98 -20.82 -6.05
N TYR A 132 -19.61 -20.54 -7.31
CA TYR A 132 -18.29 -20.88 -7.82
C TYR A 132 -17.25 -19.82 -7.44
N PRO A 133 -16.27 -20.14 -6.55
CA PRO A 133 -15.42 -19.16 -5.87
C PRO A 133 -14.32 -18.55 -6.77
N PHE A 134 -14.26 -18.92 -8.05
CA PHE A 134 -13.28 -18.41 -9.01
C PHE A 134 -13.95 -17.79 -10.24
N ILE A 135 -15.23 -17.42 -10.14
CA ILE A 135 -15.92 -16.72 -11.22
C ILE A 135 -15.23 -15.39 -11.53
N ASN A 136 -15.09 -15.09 -12.81
CA ASN A 136 -14.48 -13.87 -13.32
C ASN A 136 -14.95 -13.57 -14.75
N CYS A 137 -14.53 -12.42 -15.28
CA CYS A 137 -14.67 -12.06 -16.69
C CYS A 137 -13.49 -11.18 -17.12
N THR A 138 -13.56 -10.55 -18.30
CA THR A 138 -12.51 -9.63 -18.78
C THR A 138 -12.37 -8.37 -17.90
N ASN A 139 -13.43 -7.98 -17.17
CA ASN A 139 -13.50 -6.75 -16.39
C ASN A 139 -13.17 -6.92 -14.89
N CYS A 140 -12.90 -8.14 -14.41
CA CYS A 140 -12.65 -8.39 -12.99
C CYS A 140 -11.85 -9.65 -12.72
N GLY A 141 -11.43 -9.84 -11.48
CA GLY A 141 -10.73 -11.02 -11.00
C GLY A 141 -9.20 -10.90 -11.00
N PRO A 142 -8.49 -12.01 -10.81
CA PRO A 142 -7.05 -12.02 -10.67
C PRO A 142 -6.33 -11.73 -12.00
N ARG A 143 -5.20 -11.04 -11.90
CA ARG A 143 -4.27 -10.71 -12.99
C ARG A 143 -2.83 -10.92 -12.53
N TYR A 144 -2.33 -10.02 -11.70
CA TYR A 144 -0.95 -10.02 -11.23
C TYR A 144 -0.60 -11.26 -10.40
N THR A 145 -1.51 -11.73 -9.55
CA THR A 145 -1.25 -12.90 -8.69
C THR A 145 -1.16 -14.22 -9.42
N ILE A 146 -1.67 -14.30 -10.65
CA ILE A 146 -1.69 -15.54 -11.45
C ILE A 146 -0.78 -15.55 -12.66
N ILE A 147 -0.27 -14.39 -13.12
CA ILE A 147 0.57 -14.31 -14.33
C ILE A 147 1.98 -14.80 -14.06
N LYS A 148 2.52 -15.63 -14.97
CA LYS A 148 3.91 -16.12 -14.95
C LYS A 148 4.81 -15.29 -15.86
N SER A 149 4.32 -14.91 -17.05
CA SER A 149 5.05 -14.06 -18.01
C SER A 149 4.10 -13.35 -18.95
N LEU A 150 4.57 -12.27 -19.62
CA LEU A 150 3.85 -11.59 -20.71
C LEU A 150 4.20 -12.23 -22.08
N PRO A 151 3.32 -12.08 -23.08
CA PRO A 151 2.00 -11.44 -23.06
C PRO A 151 0.98 -12.21 -22.21
N TYR A 152 -0.11 -11.52 -21.77
CA TYR A 152 -1.12 -12.09 -20.88
C TYR A 152 -2.05 -13.02 -21.67
N ASP A 153 -1.73 -14.31 -21.67
CA ASP A 153 -2.50 -15.41 -22.24
C ASP A 153 -2.59 -16.56 -21.23
N ARG A 154 -3.64 -17.39 -21.31
CA ARG A 154 -3.92 -18.46 -20.33
C ARG A 154 -2.72 -19.37 -20.06
N GLU A 155 -2.01 -19.76 -21.10
CA GLU A 155 -0.84 -20.66 -21.04
C GLU A 155 0.30 -20.08 -20.18
N ARG A 156 0.32 -18.75 -20.01
CA ARG A 156 1.30 -18.00 -19.22
C ARG A 156 0.78 -17.58 -17.86
N THR A 157 -0.29 -18.21 -17.40
CA THR A 157 -0.87 -18.02 -16.06
C THR A 157 -0.93 -19.34 -15.31
N THR A 158 -1.22 -19.28 -14.02
CA THR A 158 -1.49 -20.49 -13.20
C THR A 158 -2.79 -21.19 -13.59
N MET A 159 -3.60 -20.59 -14.47
CA MET A 159 -4.80 -21.23 -15.02
C MET A 159 -4.52 -22.23 -16.13
N ASN A 160 -3.30 -22.31 -16.63
CA ASN A 160 -2.87 -23.32 -17.60
C ASN A 160 -3.08 -24.77 -17.10
N GLU A 161 -3.00 -24.98 -15.79
CA GLU A 161 -3.24 -26.28 -15.15
C GLU A 161 -4.72 -26.71 -15.16
N PHE A 162 -5.63 -25.83 -15.58
CA PHE A 162 -7.08 -26.06 -15.58
C PHE A 162 -7.62 -25.99 -17.02
N PRO A 163 -7.57 -27.08 -17.81
CA PRO A 163 -8.13 -27.13 -19.16
C PRO A 163 -9.63 -26.79 -19.15
N MET A 164 -10.05 -25.90 -20.05
CA MET A 164 -11.47 -25.53 -20.15
C MET A 164 -12.32 -26.73 -20.63
N CYS A 165 -13.50 -26.91 -20.03
CA CYS A 165 -14.53 -27.75 -20.57
C CYS A 165 -15.11 -27.12 -21.84
N GLU A 166 -15.87 -27.90 -22.63
CA GLU A 166 -16.46 -27.45 -23.91
C GLU A 166 -17.27 -26.17 -23.77
N ASP A 167 -18.11 -26.07 -22.74
CA ASP A 167 -18.92 -24.87 -22.48
C ASP A 167 -18.05 -23.65 -22.17
N CYS A 168 -17.03 -23.78 -21.30
CA CYS A 168 -16.13 -22.67 -20.97
C CYS A 168 -15.28 -22.24 -22.17
N LYS A 169 -14.93 -23.21 -23.04
CA LYS A 169 -14.23 -22.93 -24.29
C LYS A 169 -15.13 -22.18 -25.27
N ALA A 170 -16.39 -22.62 -25.43
CA ALA A 170 -17.36 -21.91 -26.26
C ALA A 170 -17.54 -20.43 -25.80
N GLU A 171 -17.70 -20.18 -24.51
CA GLU A 171 -17.77 -18.80 -23.98
C GLU A 171 -16.47 -17.99 -24.16
N TYR A 172 -15.32 -18.68 -24.14
CA TYR A 172 -14.03 -18.04 -24.37
C TYR A 172 -13.82 -17.65 -25.85
N GLU A 173 -14.47 -18.33 -26.75
CA GLU A 173 -14.42 -18.11 -28.20
C GLU A 173 -15.59 -17.27 -28.73
N ASP A 174 -16.65 -17.05 -27.92
CA ASP A 174 -17.82 -16.26 -28.28
C ASP A 174 -17.51 -14.74 -28.21
N ILE A 175 -17.47 -14.11 -29.40
CA ILE A 175 -17.09 -12.70 -29.56
C ILE A 175 -18.07 -11.72 -28.89
N GLU A 176 -19.35 -12.11 -28.78
CA GLU A 176 -20.38 -11.29 -28.11
C GLU A 176 -20.41 -11.54 -26.61
N GLY A 177 -19.73 -12.57 -26.14
CA GLY A 177 -19.70 -13.00 -24.76
C GLY A 177 -18.77 -12.15 -23.89
N ARG A 178 -19.22 -11.76 -22.68
CA ARG A 178 -18.40 -11.05 -21.68
C ARG A 178 -17.17 -11.83 -21.17
N ARG A 179 -17.01 -13.10 -21.56
CA ARG A 179 -15.86 -13.95 -21.29
C ARG A 179 -15.00 -14.21 -22.50
N TYR A 180 -15.28 -13.54 -23.61
CA TYR A 180 -14.44 -13.60 -24.80
C TYR A 180 -12.98 -13.26 -24.43
N ARG A 181 -12.09 -14.24 -24.61
CA ARG A 181 -10.67 -14.11 -24.25
C ARG A 181 -10.43 -13.70 -22.76
N ALA A 182 -11.31 -14.12 -21.86
CA ALA A 182 -11.06 -14.02 -20.42
C ALA A 182 -10.16 -15.17 -19.98
N GLU A 183 -8.87 -14.93 -19.84
CA GLU A 183 -7.86 -15.97 -19.63
C GLU A 183 -8.10 -16.81 -18.35
N PRO A 184 -8.64 -16.24 -17.22
CA PRO A 184 -8.95 -17.04 -16.04
C PRO A 184 -10.29 -17.76 -16.12
N ASN A 185 -11.03 -17.75 -17.25
CA ASN A 185 -12.36 -18.36 -17.37
C ASN A 185 -12.36 -19.84 -16.96
N ALA A 186 -13.31 -20.20 -16.12
CA ALA A 186 -13.55 -21.57 -15.65
C ALA A 186 -14.96 -21.69 -15.03
N CYS A 187 -15.37 -22.92 -14.72
CA CYS A 187 -16.57 -23.22 -13.95
C CYS A 187 -16.28 -24.29 -12.88
N SER A 188 -17.28 -24.66 -12.09
CA SER A 188 -17.14 -25.66 -11.03
C SER A 188 -16.69 -27.05 -11.54
N TYR A 189 -16.87 -27.34 -12.84
CA TYR A 189 -16.42 -28.59 -13.43
C TYR A 189 -14.94 -28.59 -13.81
N CYS A 190 -14.45 -27.55 -14.46
CA CYS A 190 -13.10 -27.50 -15.04
C CYS A 190 -12.11 -26.64 -14.29
N GLY A 191 -12.53 -25.83 -13.33
CA GLY A 191 -11.67 -24.86 -12.64
C GLY A 191 -11.21 -25.29 -11.24
N PRO A 192 -10.50 -24.40 -10.56
CA PRO A 192 -10.00 -24.62 -9.20
C PRO A 192 -11.12 -24.88 -8.19
N ARG A 193 -10.75 -25.56 -7.08
CA ARG A 193 -11.69 -25.93 -6.01
C ARG A 193 -11.06 -25.70 -4.64
N TYR A 194 -11.92 -25.46 -3.66
CA TYR A 194 -11.54 -25.39 -2.24
C TYR A 194 -11.75 -26.72 -1.54
N THR A 195 -10.85 -27.04 -0.62
CA THR A 195 -10.93 -28.18 0.30
C THR A 195 -10.55 -27.72 1.70
N LEU A 196 -11.27 -28.23 2.69
CA LEU A 196 -11.01 -27.97 4.11
C LEU A 196 -10.13 -29.07 4.69
N TYR A 197 -9.07 -28.67 5.39
CA TYR A 197 -8.11 -29.57 6.00
C TYR A 197 -7.94 -29.31 7.50
N LYS A 198 -7.58 -30.34 8.25
CA LYS A 198 -7.01 -30.22 9.58
C LYS A 198 -5.52 -29.84 9.49
N PRO A 199 -4.89 -29.31 10.56
CA PRO A 199 -3.46 -28.97 10.57
C PRO A 199 -2.53 -30.13 10.16
N ASN A 200 -2.93 -31.37 10.41
CA ASN A 200 -2.21 -32.59 10.02
C ASN A 200 -2.41 -32.95 8.52
N ARG A 201 -2.97 -32.05 7.72
CA ARG A 201 -3.27 -32.21 6.27
C ARG A 201 -4.33 -33.27 5.95
N THR A 202 -5.08 -33.74 6.93
CA THR A 202 -6.21 -34.63 6.68
C THR A 202 -7.40 -33.81 6.20
N ALA A 203 -7.95 -34.14 5.03
CA ALA A 203 -9.17 -33.53 4.53
C ALA A 203 -10.34 -33.80 5.48
N VAL A 204 -11.18 -32.78 5.70
CA VAL A 204 -12.40 -32.91 6.50
C VAL A 204 -13.48 -33.48 5.59
N ASP A 205 -14.12 -34.57 6.01
CA ASP A 205 -15.27 -35.12 5.31
C ASP A 205 -16.48 -34.23 5.53
N MET A 206 -17.10 -33.76 4.43
CA MET A 206 -18.20 -32.78 4.48
C MET A 206 -19.04 -32.79 3.22
N VAL A 207 -20.28 -32.34 3.36
CA VAL A 207 -21.22 -32.21 2.24
C VAL A 207 -21.04 -30.87 1.51
N ASN A 208 -20.81 -29.79 2.29
CA ASN A 208 -20.64 -28.42 1.74
C ASN A 208 -19.52 -27.69 2.50
N VAL A 209 -18.45 -27.37 1.78
CA VAL A 209 -17.27 -26.72 2.35
C VAL A 209 -17.57 -25.35 2.96
N TRP A 210 -18.49 -24.59 2.36
CA TRP A 210 -18.84 -23.25 2.81
C TRP A 210 -19.59 -23.26 4.12
N ASN A 211 -20.63 -24.13 4.23
CA ASN A 211 -21.43 -24.25 5.45
C ASN A 211 -20.58 -24.77 6.60
N THR A 212 -19.79 -25.82 6.38
CA THR A 212 -18.91 -26.35 7.41
C THR A 212 -17.88 -25.32 7.88
N THR A 213 -17.31 -24.52 6.95
CA THR A 213 -16.37 -23.47 7.32
C THR A 213 -17.03 -22.38 8.16
N ARG A 214 -18.27 -21.95 7.82
CA ARG A 214 -19.04 -20.98 8.63
C ARG A 214 -19.35 -21.52 10.01
N GLU A 215 -19.80 -22.77 10.12
CA GLU A 215 -20.09 -23.44 11.40
C GLU A 215 -18.85 -23.44 12.30
N LEU A 216 -17.70 -23.85 11.77
CA LEU A 216 -16.44 -23.84 12.51
C LEU A 216 -16.03 -22.44 12.99
N ILE A 217 -16.19 -21.39 12.15
CA ILE A 217 -15.94 -20.01 12.58
C ILE A 217 -16.89 -19.58 13.69
N ASN A 218 -18.19 -19.91 13.58
CA ASN A 218 -19.21 -19.60 14.59
C ASN A 218 -18.94 -20.33 15.93
N GLU A 219 -18.36 -21.53 15.88
CA GLU A 219 -17.89 -22.26 17.06
C GLU A 219 -16.63 -21.62 17.71
N GLY A 220 -16.08 -20.60 17.05
CA GLY A 220 -14.91 -19.85 17.53
C GLY A 220 -13.57 -20.43 17.09
N ASN A 221 -13.53 -21.30 16.09
CA ASN A 221 -12.27 -21.79 15.51
C ASN A 221 -11.55 -20.70 14.71
N ILE A 222 -10.24 -20.80 14.62
CA ILE A 222 -9.37 -19.98 13.78
C ILE A 222 -9.08 -20.76 12.51
N ILE A 223 -9.39 -20.19 11.35
CA ILE A 223 -9.20 -20.85 10.05
C ILE A 223 -8.17 -20.10 9.22
N ALA A 224 -7.17 -20.81 8.71
CA ALA A 224 -6.25 -20.29 7.70
C ALA A 224 -6.92 -20.46 6.32
N ILE A 225 -7.23 -19.34 5.66
CA ILE A 225 -7.91 -19.33 4.35
C ILE A 225 -6.93 -18.87 3.29
N LYS A 226 -6.73 -19.69 2.24
CA LYS A 226 -5.96 -19.30 1.05
C LYS A 226 -6.78 -18.35 0.20
N GLY A 227 -6.38 -17.08 0.14
CA GLY A 227 -7.02 -16.02 -0.63
C GLY A 227 -6.45 -15.86 -2.04
N VAL A 228 -6.49 -14.63 -2.58
CA VAL A 228 -5.96 -14.30 -3.91
C VAL A 228 -4.45 -14.11 -3.87
N GLY A 229 -3.94 -13.35 -2.90
CA GLY A 229 -2.52 -13.00 -2.77
C GLY A 229 -1.76 -13.76 -1.67
N GLY A 230 -2.42 -14.56 -0.87
CA GLY A 230 -1.82 -15.29 0.24
C GLY A 230 -2.86 -15.83 1.22
N TYR A 231 -2.37 -16.37 2.34
CA TYR A 231 -3.22 -16.87 3.41
C TYR A 231 -3.70 -15.75 4.34
N HIS A 232 -4.91 -15.91 4.87
CA HIS A 232 -5.46 -15.10 5.95
C HIS A 232 -5.80 -15.99 7.15
N LEU A 233 -5.64 -15.45 8.35
CA LEU A 233 -6.14 -16.04 9.58
C LEU A 233 -7.47 -15.39 9.92
N VAL A 234 -8.50 -16.22 10.06
CA VAL A 234 -9.91 -15.79 10.14
C VAL A 234 -10.55 -16.34 11.40
N CYS A 235 -11.28 -15.51 12.14
CA CYS A 235 -12.21 -15.89 13.19
C CYS A 235 -13.30 -14.83 13.35
N ASP A 236 -14.39 -15.13 14.07
CA ASP A 236 -15.46 -14.14 14.33
C ASP A 236 -14.92 -13.02 15.25
N ALA A 237 -14.99 -11.77 14.77
CA ALA A 237 -14.55 -10.59 15.50
C ALA A 237 -15.41 -10.27 16.73
N ARG A 238 -16.59 -10.88 16.84
CA ARG A 238 -17.50 -10.75 17.99
C ARG A 238 -17.17 -11.75 19.10
N ASN A 239 -16.43 -12.84 18.77
CA ASN A 239 -16.05 -13.88 19.74
C ASN A 239 -14.74 -13.50 20.44
N ASP A 240 -14.87 -12.95 21.64
CA ASP A 240 -13.73 -12.47 22.43
C ASP A 240 -12.67 -13.54 22.71
N ALA A 241 -13.10 -14.76 23.03
CA ALA A 241 -12.18 -15.87 23.29
C ALA A 241 -11.38 -16.28 22.03
N ALA A 242 -12.01 -16.26 20.84
CA ALA A 242 -11.35 -16.56 19.58
C ALA A 242 -10.32 -15.47 19.21
N VAL A 243 -10.68 -14.19 19.39
CA VAL A 243 -9.78 -13.05 19.10
C VAL A 243 -8.57 -13.08 20.04
N GLN A 244 -8.76 -13.28 21.34
CA GLN A 244 -7.65 -13.39 22.31
C GLN A 244 -6.74 -14.59 21.99
N ARG A 245 -7.33 -15.74 21.64
CA ARG A 245 -6.56 -16.93 21.25
C ARG A 245 -5.74 -16.69 19.98
N LEU A 246 -6.32 -16.02 18.95
CA LEU A 246 -5.61 -15.63 17.75
C LEU A 246 -4.43 -14.71 18.07
N ARG A 247 -4.62 -13.68 18.91
CA ARG A 247 -3.55 -12.78 19.33
C ARG A 247 -2.41 -13.51 20.02
N LYS A 248 -2.76 -14.39 20.97
CA LYS A 248 -1.77 -15.19 21.71
C LYS A 248 -0.96 -16.10 20.78
N ARG A 249 -1.64 -16.84 19.88
CA ARG A 249 -0.99 -17.79 18.97
C ARG A 249 -0.13 -17.08 17.92
N LYS A 250 -0.59 -15.91 17.41
CA LYS A 250 0.14 -15.09 16.43
C LYS A 250 1.24 -14.23 17.07
N ASN A 251 1.36 -14.20 18.40
CA ASN A 251 2.24 -13.28 19.14
C ASN A 251 2.05 -11.82 18.72
N ARG A 252 0.78 -11.36 18.66
CA ARG A 252 0.39 -10.00 18.25
C ARG A 252 -0.53 -9.38 19.31
N PRO A 253 0.04 -8.88 20.44
CA PRO A 253 -0.76 -8.48 21.59
C PRO A 253 -1.64 -7.25 21.32
N HIS A 254 -1.16 -6.18 20.68
CA HIS A 254 -1.87 -4.91 20.61
C HIS A 254 -2.14 -4.43 19.17
N LYS A 255 -1.26 -4.70 18.19
CA LYS A 255 -1.44 -4.20 16.82
C LYS A 255 -2.86 -4.51 16.31
N PRO A 256 -3.65 -3.51 15.82
CA PRO A 256 -5.02 -3.70 15.37
C PRO A 256 -5.16 -4.82 14.33
N LEU A 257 -6.30 -5.51 14.36
CA LEU A 257 -6.68 -6.56 13.42
C LEU A 257 -7.74 -5.98 12.46
N ALA A 258 -7.54 -6.16 11.16
CA ALA A 258 -8.55 -5.79 10.18
C ALA A 258 -9.74 -6.75 10.25
N ILE A 259 -10.92 -6.23 9.93
CA ILE A 259 -12.15 -7.02 9.81
C ILE A 259 -12.67 -6.97 8.36
N MET A 260 -13.14 -8.11 7.90
CA MET A 260 -13.95 -8.19 6.69
C MET A 260 -15.41 -8.31 7.11
N VAL A 261 -16.25 -7.45 6.54
CA VAL A 261 -17.70 -7.46 6.81
C VAL A 261 -18.45 -7.99 5.61
N GLY A 262 -19.55 -8.71 5.87
CA GLY A 262 -20.32 -9.38 4.83
C GLY A 262 -21.18 -8.48 3.96
N SER A 263 -21.41 -7.21 4.37
CA SER A 263 -22.18 -6.24 3.63
C SER A 263 -21.73 -4.81 3.92
N LEU A 264 -22.12 -3.87 3.06
CA LEU A 264 -21.90 -2.44 3.29
C LEU A 264 -22.72 -1.96 4.50
N ASP A 265 -23.94 -2.47 4.69
CA ASP A 265 -24.77 -2.13 5.85
C ASP A 265 -24.08 -2.46 7.17
N MET A 266 -23.38 -3.60 7.23
CA MET A 266 -22.56 -3.98 8.40
C MET A 266 -21.38 -3.03 8.59
N ALA A 267 -20.74 -2.55 7.51
CA ALA A 267 -19.67 -1.55 7.62
C ALA A 267 -20.19 -0.23 8.22
N ILE A 268 -21.34 0.26 7.75
CA ILE A 268 -22.01 1.48 8.23
C ILE A 268 -22.49 1.32 9.68
N GLU A 269 -22.92 0.14 10.09
CA GLU A 269 -23.28 -0.16 11.47
C GLU A 269 -22.07 -0.06 12.41
N LEU A 270 -20.90 -0.53 11.97
CA LEU A 270 -19.69 -0.61 12.80
C LEU A 270 -18.84 0.66 12.80
N ALA A 271 -18.93 1.50 11.77
CA ALA A 271 -18.08 2.67 11.59
C ALA A 271 -18.81 3.85 10.95
N HIS A 272 -18.33 5.06 11.23
CA HIS A 272 -18.76 6.26 10.51
C HIS A 272 -18.04 6.26 9.15
N ILE A 273 -18.80 6.48 8.06
CA ILE A 273 -18.29 6.41 6.69
C ILE A 273 -18.78 7.65 5.93
N ASN A 274 -17.86 8.46 5.41
CA ASN A 274 -18.17 9.57 4.51
C ASN A 274 -18.16 9.10 3.03
N ASP A 275 -18.57 9.98 2.11
CA ASP A 275 -18.69 9.63 0.69
C ASP A 275 -17.37 9.17 0.07
N VAL A 276 -16.24 9.80 0.40
CA VAL A 276 -14.92 9.41 -0.13
C VAL A 276 -14.47 8.07 0.45
N GLU A 277 -14.69 7.83 1.74
CA GLU A 277 -14.43 6.53 2.38
C GLU A 277 -15.30 5.43 1.77
N LEU A 278 -16.54 5.74 1.45
CA LEU A 278 -17.48 4.84 0.77
C LEU A 278 -16.97 4.46 -0.63
N ASP A 279 -16.52 5.45 -1.42
CA ASP A 279 -15.99 5.23 -2.75
C ASP A 279 -14.74 4.33 -2.71
N VAL A 280 -13.81 4.58 -1.77
CA VAL A 280 -12.61 3.75 -1.58
C VAL A 280 -12.98 2.33 -1.14
N LEU A 281 -13.91 2.19 -0.18
CA LEU A 281 -14.32 0.90 0.37
C LEU A 281 -15.05 0.03 -0.67
N THR A 282 -15.85 0.64 -1.55
CA THR A 282 -16.65 -0.04 -2.58
C THR A 282 -15.96 -0.11 -3.94
N GLY A 283 -14.83 0.55 -4.11
CA GLY A 283 -14.00 0.52 -5.32
C GLY A 283 -13.62 -0.90 -5.74
N MET A 284 -13.05 -1.03 -6.95
CA MET A 284 -12.65 -2.34 -7.47
C MET A 284 -11.44 -2.93 -6.75
N GLU A 285 -10.66 -2.11 -6.08
CA GLU A 285 -9.46 -2.45 -5.32
C GLU A 285 -9.81 -3.08 -3.97
N ARG A 286 -10.91 -2.61 -3.35
CA ARG A 286 -11.40 -3.07 -2.04
C ARG A 286 -10.29 -3.20 -1.00
N PRO A 287 -9.56 -2.12 -0.68
CA PRO A 287 -8.51 -2.13 0.34
C PRO A 287 -9.09 -2.26 1.74
N ILE A 288 -8.23 -2.43 2.72
CA ILE A 288 -8.56 -2.15 4.11
C ILE A 288 -8.66 -0.63 4.26
N VAL A 289 -9.82 -0.10 4.63
CA VAL A 289 -10.04 1.32 4.92
C VAL A 289 -10.05 1.51 6.43
N LEU A 290 -9.24 2.46 6.92
CA LEU A 290 -9.25 2.85 8.33
C LEU A 290 -10.41 3.82 8.55
N LEU A 291 -11.42 3.38 9.29
CA LEU A 291 -12.68 4.09 9.54
C LEU A 291 -12.85 4.39 11.03
N GLU A 292 -13.46 5.51 11.34
CA GLU A 292 -13.78 5.87 12.72
C GLU A 292 -14.87 4.95 13.29
N ARG A 293 -14.58 4.35 14.44
CA ARG A 293 -15.47 3.38 15.08
C ARG A 293 -16.79 4.03 15.52
N ASN A 294 -17.93 3.42 15.17
CA ASN A 294 -19.22 3.78 15.72
C ASN A 294 -19.40 3.16 17.11
N HIS A 295 -19.25 3.96 18.16
CA HIS A 295 -19.43 3.52 19.55
C HIS A 295 -20.89 3.23 19.93
N ASN A 296 -21.86 3.67 19.10
CA ASN A 296 -23.29 3.47 19.30
C ASN A 296 -23.82 2.24 18.54
N SER A 297 -22.94 1.48 17.90
CA SER A 297 -23.31 0.26 17.17
C SER A 297 -24.01 -0.75 18.08
N SER A 298 -25.06 -1.37 17.56
CA SER A 298 -25.75 -2.51 18.20
C SER A 298 -24.90 -3.78 18.14
N VAL A 299 -23.96 -3.87 17.19
CA VAL A 299 -23.03 -4.99 17.01
C VAL A 299 -21.78 -4.77 17.85
N ARG A 300 -21.59 -5.65 18.83
CA ARG A 300 -20.42 -5.59 19.73
C ARG A 300 -19.28 -6.43 19.20
N LEU A 301 -18.22 -5.75 18.76
CA LEU A 301 -16.94 -6.39 18.50
C LEU A 301 -16.17 -6.65 19.80
N SER A 302 -15.33 -7.69 19.83
CA SER A 302 -14.36 -7.88 20.90
C SER A 302 -13.49 -6.63 21.09
N PRO A 303 -13.25 -6.16 22.33
CA PRO A 303 -12.36 -5.03 22.59
C PRO A 303 -10.94 -5.31 22.10
N HIS A 304 -10.59 -6.57 21.92
CA HIS A 304 -9.30 -7.01 21.41
C HIS A 304 -9.17 -6.93 19.87
N VAL A 305 -10.16 -6.44 19.12
CA VAL A 305 -10.02 -6.20 17.66
C VAL A 305 -9.06 -5.05 17.39
N ALA A 306 -9.24 -3.92 18.05
CA ALA A 306 -8.40 -2.74 17.94
C ALA A 306 -8.25 -2.09 19.33
N PRO A 307 -7.43 -2.68 20.23
CA PRO A 307 -7.22 -2.14 21.57
C PRO A 307 -6.57 -0.77 21.47
N ASP A 308 -7.02 0.16 22.31
CA ASP A 308 -6.49 1.52 22.43
C ASP A 308 -6.45 2.31 21.10
N ASN A 309 -7.40 1.99 20.19
CA ASN A 309 -7.50 2.64 18.88
C ASN A 309 -8.97 2.95 18.54
N HIS A 310 -9.24 4.20 18.17
CA HIS A 310 -10.58 4.64 17.75
C HIS A 310 -10.91 4.26 16.32
N MET A 311 -9.91 3.82 15.54
CA MET A 311 -10.08 3.41 14.15
C MET A 311 -10.25 1.91 14.02
N LEU A 312 -11.11 1.48 13.11
CA LEU A 312 -11.25 0.10 12.65
C LEU A 312 -10.72 -0.03 11.24
N GLY A 313 -9.92 -1.04 10.99
CA GLY A 313 -9.57 -1.43 9.61
C GLY A 313 -10.68 -2.32 9.05
N VAL A 314 -11.48 -1.79 8.13
CA VAL A 314 -12.64 -2.47 7.54
C VAL A 314 -12.38 -2.74 6.06
N MET A 315 -12.75 -3.92 5.57
CA MET A 315 -12.78 -4.25 4.14
C MET A 315 -14.02 -5.03 3.77
N LEU A 316 -14.42 -4.91 2.52
CA LEU A 316 -15.49 -5.70 1.91
C LEU A 316 -14.92 -6.94 1.19
N PRO A 317 -15.74 -7.97 0.89
CA PRO A 317 -15.35 -9.10 0.07
C PRO A 317 -14.74 -8.65 -1.26
N TYR A 318 -13.50 -9.05 -1.52
CA TYR A 318 -12.76 -8.68 -2.74
C TYR A 318 -12.49 -9.86 -3.67
N SER A 319 -13.01 -11.03 -3.33
CA SER A 319 -12.96 -12.21 -4.20
C SER A 319 -14.31 -12.94 -4.19
N PRO A 320 -14.64 -13.69 -5.25
CA PRO A 320 -15.88 -14.47 -5.26
C PRO A 320 -15.97 -15.50 -4.11
N MET A 321 -14.83 -16.00 -3.62
CA MET A 321 -14.79 -16.88 -2.45
C MET A 321 -15.33 -16.17 -1.20
N HIS A 322 -14.90 -14.93 -0.97
CA HIS A 322 -15.40 -14.15 0.17
C HIS A 322 -16.92 -13.89 0.07
N GLU A 323 -17.41 -13.59 -1.13
CA GLU A 323 -18.86 -13.38 -1.38
C GLU A 323 -19.70 -14.64 -1.13
N VAL A 324 -19.12 -15.83 -1.40
CA VAL A 324 -19.77 -17.12 -1.11
C VAL A 324 -19.66 -17.46 0.37
N LEU A 325 -18.52 -17.16 0.99
CA LEU A 325 -18.22 -17.62 2.35
C LEU A 325 -18.84 -16.73 3.43
N LEU A 326 -18.87 -15.41 3.29
CA LEU A 326 -19.31 -14.49 4.34
C LEU A 326 -20.84 -14.31 4.33
N PRO A 327 -21.55 -14.59 5.45
CA PRO A 327 -22.91 -14.11 5.64
C PRO A 327 -22.98 -12.57 5.62
N SER A 328 -24.10 -12.00 5.21
CA SER A 328 -24.27 -10.53 5.12
C SER A 328 -24.11 -9.82 6.48
N ASP A 329 -24.39 -10.52 7.59
CA ASP A 329 -24.22 -10.05 8.96
C ASP A 329 -22.86 -10.40 9.57
N ALA A 330 -21.92 -10.93 8.77
CA ALA A 330 -20.59 -11.30 9.26
C ALA A 330 -19.74 -10.06 9.57
N ALA A 331 -18.96 -10.17 10.65
CA ALA A 331 -17.84 -9.31 10.97
C ALA A 331 -16.69 -10.21 11.43
N TRP A 332 -15.79 -10.60 10.53
CA TRP A 332 -14.73 -11.54 10.82
C TRP A 332 -13.36 -10.88 10.78
N ILE A 333 -12.50 -11.25 11.73
CA ILE A 333 -11.08 -10.93 11.62
C ILE A 333 -10.58 -11.49 10.29
N MET A 334 -9.82 -10.67 9.57
CA MET A 334 -9.14 -11.07 8.34
C MET A 334 -7.73 -10.49 8.40
N THR A 335 -6.80 -11.23 9.00
CA THR A 335 -5.41 -10.78 9.14
C THR A 335 -4.48 -11.66 8.32
N SER A 336 -3.38 -11.10 7.81
CA SER A 336 -2.41 -11.83 7.00
C SER A 336 -1.95 -13.15 7.67
N GLY A 337 -1.85 -14.21 6.88
CA GLY A 337 -1.36 -15.52 7.30
C GLY A 337 0.16 -15.54 7.32
N ASN A 338 0.75 -15.04 8.41
CA ASN A 338 2.19 -15.03 8.67
C ASN A 338 2.46 -14.98 10.18
N ARG A 339 3.67 -15.25 10.60
CA ARG A 339 4.15 -14.82 11.91
C ARG A 339 4.35 -13.30 11.90
N SER A 340 4.32 -12.68 13.09
CA SER A 340 4.54 -11.22 13.19
C SER A 340 5.91 -10.84 12.63
N GLY A 341 5.94 -9.91 11.68
CA GLY A 341 7.18 -9.44 11.02
C GLY A 341 7.60 -10.21 9.76
N ASP A 342 6.99 -11.35 9.45
CA ASP A 342 7.29 -12.12 8.23
C ASP A 342 6.42 -11.67 7.04
N SER A 343 6.82 -12.06 5.81
CA SER A 343 6.00 -11.92 4.61
C SER A 343 4.75 -12.80 4.68
N VAL A 344 3.71 -12.44 3.95
CA VAL A 344 2.49 -13.23 3.84
C VAL A 344 2.79 -14.61 3.21
N LEU A 345 2.29 -15.68 3.84
CA LEU A 345 2.44 -17.03 3.32
C LEU A 345 1.48 -17.28 2.16
N TYR A 346 1.97 -17.92 1.11
CA TYR A 346 1.20 -18.24 -0.10
C TYR A 346 1.41 -19.68 -0.60
N ASN A 347 2.51 -20.30 -0.19
CA ASN A 347 2.80 -21.71 -0.46
C ASN A 347 2.09 -22.58 0.57
N ASP A 348 1.40 -23.65 0.11
CA ASP A 348 0.59 -24.49 0.97
C ASP A 348 1.44 -25.25 1.99
N ASP A 349 2.59 -25.80 1.59
CA ASP A 349 3.47 -26.54 2.49
C ASP A 349 4.02 -25.66 3.61
N GLN A 350 4.43 -24.44 3.28
CA GLN A 350 4.89 -23.46 4.26
C GLN A 350 3.76 -23.05 5.19
N ALA A 351 2.56 -22.78 4.65
CA ALA A 351 1.39 -22.40 5.44
C ALA A 351 1.01 -23.46 6.47
N PHE A 352 0.95 -24.73 6.08
CA PHE A 352 0.67 -25.83 7.03
C PHE A 352 1.75 -25.94 8.11
N ASN A 353 3.02 -25.76 7.75
CA ASN A 353 4.13 -25.89 8.70
C ASN A 353 4.18 -24.71 9.67
N GLU A 354 3.97 -23.48 9.20
CA GLU A 354 4.15 -22.28 10.02
C GLU A 354 2.87 -21.84 10.76
N LEU A 355 1.68 -22.08 10.16
CA LEU A 355 0.39 -21.73 10.78
C LEU A 355 -0.29 -22.91 11.49
N GLY A 356 0.29 -24.12 11.46
CA GLY A 356 -0.32 -25.31 12.06
C GLY A 356 -0.59 -25.22 13.57
N GLU A 357 0.17 -24.37 14.29
CA GLU A 357 -0.06 -24.09 15.71
C GLU A 357 -1.00 -22.88 15.93
N VAL A 358 -1.24 -22.08 14.88
CA VAL A 358 -2.07 -20.88 14.95
C VAL A 358 -3.51 -21.18 14.53
N ALA A 359 -3.70 -21.87 13.41
CA ALA A 359 -5.00 -22.20 12.85
C ALA A 359 -5.49 -23.57 13.30
N ASP A 360 -6.79 -23.68 13.54
CA ASP A 360 -7.47 -24.94 13.89
C ASP A 360 -7.84 -25.74 12.62
N TYR A 361 -8.06 -25.04 11.49
CA TYR A 361 -8.35 -25.61 10.16
C TYR A 361 -7.74 -24.78 9.05
N PHE A 362 -7.64 -25.36 7.84
CA PHE A 362 -7.12 -24.75 6.63
C PHE A 362 -8.12 -24.89 5.48
N LEU A 363 -8.60 -23.78 4.93
CA LEU A 363 -9.42 -23.74 3.72
C LEU A 363 -8.51 -23.39 2.54
N VAL A 364 -8.17 -24.40 1.74
CA VAL A 364 -7.12 -24.31 0.70
C VAL A 364 -7.71 -24.58 -0.67
N HIS A 365 -7.32 -23.79 -1.67
CA HIS A 365 -7.61 -24.06 -3.07
C HIS A 365 -6.38 -24.57 -3.83
N ASN A 366 -6.62 -25.34 -4.89
CA ASN A 366 -5.57 -25.97 -5.69
C ASN A 366 -5.00 -25.08 -6.82
N ARG A 367 -5.39 -23.81 -6.94
CA ARG A 367 -4.73 -22.86 -7.85
C ARG A 367 -3.48 -22.30 -7.17
N GLU A 368 -2.36 -22.34 -7.88
CA GLU A 368 -1.13 -21.70 -7.43
C GLU A 368 -1.32 -20.16 -7.30
N ILE A 369 -0.82 -19.57 -6.21
CA ILE A 369 -0.57 -18.13 -6.12
C ILE A 369 0.86 -17.92 -6.60
N TYR A 370 1.03 -17.28 -7.74
CA TYR A 370 2.36 -17.10 -8.33
C TYR A 370 3.06 -15.87 -7.74
N ALA A 371 2.33 -14.78 -7.53
CA ALA A 371 2.85 -13.58 -6.89
C ALA A 371 2.10 -13.29 -5.58
N PRO A 372 2.75 -13.37 -4.43
CA PRO A 372 2.12 -13.00 -3.16
C PRO A 372 1.89 -11.49 -3.08
N LEU A 373 0.76 -11.10 -2.46
CA LEU A 373 0.39 -9.72 -2.16
C LEU A 373 -0.28 -9.65 -0.78
N ASP A 374 0.17 -8.73 0.05
CA ASP A 374 -0.57 -8.32 1.26
C ASP A 374 -1.69 -7.33 0.88
N ASP A 375 -2.64 -7.12 1.78
CA ASP A 375 -3.73 -6.16 1.55
C ASP A 375 -3.23 -4.72 1.64
N SER A 376 -3.72 -3.86 0.75
CA SER A 376 -3.53 -2.42 0.85
C SER A 376 -4.30 -1.84 2.02
N VAL A 377 -3.76 -0.79 2.63
CA VAL A 377 -4.37 -0.06 3.74
C VAL A 377 -4.44 1.41 3.37
N VAL A 378 -5.64 1.98 3.44
CA VAL A 378 -5.95 3.36 3.06
C VAL A 378 -6.65 4.06 4.22
N VAL A 379 -6.35 5.33 4.40
CA VAL A 379 -7.08 6.25 5.29
C VAL A 379 -7.51 7.48 4.49
N VAL A 380 -8.67 8.04 4.79
CA VAL A 380 -9.12 9.29 4.17
C VAL A 380 -8.87 10.44 5.16
N ILE A 381 -8.10 11.43 4.74
CA ILE A 381 -7.79 12.62 5.53
C ILE A 381 -8.07 13.85 4.65
N ASN A 382 -8.89 14.76 5.16
CA ASN A 382 -9.33 15.96 4.43
C ASN A 382 -9.90 15.64 3.04
N ASN A 383 -10.79 14.65 2.97
CA ASN A 383 -11.43 14.16 1.74
C ASN A 383 -10.45 13.66 0.65
N LYS A 384 -9.24 13.27 1.03
CA LYS A 384 -8.25 12.65 0.13
C LYS A 384 -7.84 11.28 0.65
N PRO A 385 -7.94 10.21 -0.17
CA PRO A 385 -7.38 8.91 0.17
C PRO A 385 -5.84 8.99 0.29
N ARG A 386 -5.29 8.32 1.30
CA ARG A 386 -3.85 8.24 1.54
C ARG A 386 -3.45 6.81 1.90
N PHE A 387 -2.38 6.34 1.30
CA PHE A 387 -1.87 5.02 1.59
C PHE A 387 -1.12 4.97 2.92
N ILE A 388 -1.50 3.99 3.76
CA ILE A 388 -0.64 3.48 4.84
C ILE A 388 0.24 2.35 4.30
N ARG A 389 -0.32 1.56 3.36
CA ARG A 389 0.33 0.47 2.63
C ARG A 389 -0.26 0.38 1.23
N ARG A 390 0.62 0.27 0.20
CA ARG A 390 0.22 0.05 -1.19
C ARG A 390 0.63 -1.36 -1.62
N SER A 391 -0.35 -2.19 -1.97
CA SER A 391 -0.15 -3.58 -2.38
C SER A 391 -1.34 -4.07 -3.23
N ARG A 392 -2.10 -5.11 -2.82
CA ARG A 392 -3.23 -5.67 -3.56
C ARG A 392 -4.23 -4.59 -4.01
N GLY A 393 -4.69 -4.70 -5.25
CA GLY A 393 -5.62 -3.76 -5.88
C GLY A 393 -4.96 -2.57 -6.56
N TYR A 394 -3.68 -2.28 -6.23
CA TYR A 394 -2.94 -1.14 -6.77
C TYR A 394 -1.61 -1.53 -7.43
N VAL A 395 -1.04 -2.66 -7.03
CA VAL A 395 0.21 -3.17 -7.61
C VAL A 395 -0.14 -4.23 -8.65
N PRO A 396 0.50 -4.24 -9.83
CA PRO A 396 1.70 -3.50 -10.25
C PRO A 396 1.44 -2.25 -11.11
N GLU A 397 0.30 -1.57 -10.94
CA GLU A 397 -0.01 -0.43 -11.78
C GLU A 397 1.07 0.66 -11.71
N PRO A 398 1.55 1.16 -12.86
CA PRO A 398 2.60 2.15 -12.89
C PRO A 398 2.11 3.52 -12.42
N ILE A 399 3.03 4.29 -11.85
CA ILE A 399 2.86 5.71 -11.54
C ILE A 399 3.57 6.49 -12.65
N HIS A 400 2.84 7.37 -13.32
CA HIS A 400 3.41 8.23 -14.34
C HIS A 400 4.19 9.36 -13.69
N CYS A 401 5.47 9.51 -14.06
CA CYS A 401 6.34 10.58 -13.59
C CYS A 401 6.95 11.28 -14.81
N ASP A 402 6.50 12.49 -15.08
CA ASP A 402 7.02 13.28 -16.20
C ASP A 402 8.53 13.50 -16.11
N GLY A 403 9.18 13.47 -17.27
CA GLY A 403 10.60 13.85 -17.45
C GLY A 403 11.60 12.91 -16.80
N LEU A 404 11.22 11.67 -16.52
CA LEU A 404 12.19 10.62 -16.35
C LEU A 404 12.84 10.33 -17.71
N GLU A 405 14.17 10.14 -17.70
CA GLU A 405 14.92 9.73 -18.87
C GLU A 405 14.63 8.26 -19.23
N GLN A 406 15.14 7.81 -20.38
CA GLN A 406 14.99 6.42 -20.82
C GLN A 406 15.83 5.43 -20.01
N THR A 407 16.75 5.93 -19.16
CA THR A 407 17.58 5.11 -18.26
C THR A 407 16.74 4.34 -17.27
N SER A 408 16.87 3.03 -17.25
CA SER A 408 16.19 2.17 -16.27
C SER A 408 16.92 2.18 -14.94
N ILE A 409 16.22 2.51 -13.87
CA ILE A 409 16.74 2.64 -12.51
C ILE A 409 16.06 1.62 -11.60
N LEU A 410 16.83 0.96 -10.74
CA LEU A 410 16.34 0.19 -9.62
C LEU A 410 16.59 0.96 -8.32
N ALA A 411 15.52 1.33 -7.61
CA ALA A 411 15.57 1.94 -6.30
C ALA A 411 15.18 0.91 -5.23
N MET A 412 16.02 0.76 -4.20
CA MET A 412 15.92 -0.34 -3.25
C MET A 412 14.97 -0.10 -2.07
N GLY A 413 14.52 1.16 -1.86
CA GLY A 413 13.73 1.55 -0.69
C GLY A 413 14.55 1.56 0.61
N SER A 414 13.86 1.42 1.73
CA SER A 414 14.42 1.35 3.08
C SER A 414 14.23 -0.05 3.67
N ASP A 415 14.73 -0.31 4.89
CA ASP A 415 14.53 -1.59 5.57
C ASP A 415 13.18 -1.68 6.27
N LEU A 416 12.57 -0.54 6.67
CA LEU A 416 11.23 -0.52 7.25
C LEU A 416 10.17 -0.37 6.17
N LYS A 417 9.07 -1.12 6.28
CA LYS A 417 7.93 -1.08 5.33
C LYS A 417 8.38 -1.11 3.87
N ASN A 418 9.44 -1.88 3.59
CA ASN A 418 10.12 -1.89 2.31
C ASN A 418 9.17 -2.05 1.11
N ALA A 419 9.41 -1.26 0.11
CA ALA A 419 9.01 -1.42 -1.28
C ALA A 419 10.16 -0.92 -2.15
N PHE A 420 10.43 -1.60 -3.25
CA PHE A 420 11.39 -1.14 -4.26
C PHE A 420 10.67 -0.42 -5.40
N ALA A 421 11.40 0.24 -6.29
CA ALA A 421 10.85 0.80 -7.51
C ALA A 421 11.77 0.56 -8.71
N VAL A 422 11.17 0.36 -9.89
CA VAL A 422 11.87 0.33 -11.18
C VAL A 422 11.10 1.17 -12.18
N ASN A 423 11.77 1.82 -13.13
CA ASN A 423 11.07 2.55 -14.20
C ASN A 423 11.28 1.92 -15.56
N LYS A 424 10.34 2.25 -16.42
CA LYS A 424 10.39 2.02 -17.86
C LYS A 424 9.96 3.31 -18.58
N GLY A 425 10.93 4.11 -18.96
CA GLY A 425 10.65 5.49 -19.36
C GLY A 425 10.02 6.28 -18.23
N SER A 426 8.94 7.00 -18.50
CA SER A 426 8.20 7.81 -17.52
C SER A 426 7.28 7.00 -16.60
N GLU A 427 7.14 5.70 -16.80
CA GLU A 427 6.28 4.84 -15.99
C GLU A 427 7.10 4.17 -14.89
N VAL A 428 6.77 4.45 -13.63
CA VAL A 428 7.43 3.90 -12.44
C VAL A 428 6.59 2.79 -11.83
N LEU A 429 7.15 1.60 -11.77
CA LEU A 429 6.57 0.45 -11.12
C LEU A 429 7.08 0.37 -9.68
N VAL A 430 6.29 0.85 -8.74
CA VAL A 430 6.56 0.64 -7.31
C VAL A 430 6.12 -0.77 -6.95
N GLY A 431 7.04 -1.55 -6.40
CA GLY A 431 6.80 -2.93 -5.98
C GLY A 431 5.74 -3.05 -4.89
N PRO A 432 5.26 -4.27 -4.61
CA PRO A 432 4.37 -4.50 -3.49
C PRO A 432 5.09 -4.21 -2.17
N HIS A 433 4.30 -3.94 -1.14
CA HIS A 433 4.81 -3.91 0.22
C HIS A 433 5.44 -5.25 0.60
N ILE A 434 6.75 -5.26 0.86
CA ILE A 434 7.50 -6.44 1.29
C ILE A 434 7.42 -6.61 2.81
N GLY A 435 7.42 -5.50 3.54
CA GLY A 435 7.46 -5.45 5.01
C GLY A 435 8.83 -5.03 5.53
N ASP A 436 9.06 -5.27 6.82
CA ASP A 436 10.31 -4.93 7.48
C ASP A 436 11.38 -5.97 7.16
N LEU A 437 12.56 -5.53 6.73
CA LEU A 437 13.67 -6.41 6.31
C LEU A 437 14.51 -6.90 7.51
N GLU A 438 13.86 -7.38 8.55
CA GLU A 438 14.50 -7.93 9.74
C GLU A 438 14.77 -9.42 9.63
N ASN A 439 14.05 -10.13 8.75
CA ASN A 439 14.02 -11.57 8.68
C ASN A 439 14.51 -12.10 7.33
N ALA A 440 15.09 -13.30 7.33
CA ALA A 440 15.56 -13.97 6.12
C ALA A 440 14.41 -14.28 5.13
N SER A 441 13.16 -14.40 5.60
CA SER A 441 11.98 -14.60 4.75
C SER A 441 11.68 -13.34 3.92
N THR A 442 11.70 -12.15 4.54
CA THR A 442 11.47 -10.87 3.84
C THR A 442 12.62 -10.54 2.89
N HIS A 443 13.87 -10.88 3.25
CA HIS A 443 15.02 -10.75 2.34
C HIS A 443 14.81 -11.54 1.04
N LYS A 444 14.46 -12.83 1.14
CA LYS A 444 14.19 -13.69 -0.02
C LYS A 444 13.01 -13.18 -0.83
N THR A 445 11.97 -12.68 -0.17
CA THR A 445 10.80 -12.11 -0.84
C THR A 445 11.19 -10.88 -1.66
N LEU A 446 12.02 -9.99 -1.12
CA LEU A 446 12.51 -8.81 -1.84
C LEU A 446 13.34 -9.22 -3.07
N GLU A 447 14.34 -10.08 -2.89
CA GLU A 447 15.21 -10.56 -3.98
C GLU A 447 14.37 -11.22 -5.10
N TRP A 448 13.46 -12.11 -4.74
CA TRP A 448 12.57 -12.78 -5.70
C TRP A 448 11.64 -11.81 -6.43
N THR A 449 11.08 -10.82 -5.71
CA THR A 449 10.13 -9.87 -6.29
C THR A 449 10.84 -8.92 -7.27
N ILE A 450 12.06 -8.45 -6.95
CA ILE A 450 12.88 -7.65 -7.86
C ILE A 450 13.16 -8.43 -9.16
N GLU A 451 13.65 -9.66 -9.05
CA GLU A 451 13.93 -10.50 -10.23
C GLU A 451 12.66 -10.77 -11.06
N ARG A 452 11.53 -10.96 -10.38
CA ARG A 452 10.24 -11.11 -11.06
C ARG A 452 9.86 -9.87 -11.86
N TYR A 453 10.01 -8.65 -11.29
CA TYR A 453 9.70 -7.41 -12.00
C TYR A 453 10.60 -7.21 -13.22
N LYS A 454 11.90 -7.46 -13.07
CA LYS A 454 12.86 -7.43 -14.18
C LYS A 454 12.43 -8.37 -15.33
N ASN A 455 12.06 -9.60 -14.99
CA ASN A 455 11.68 -10.60 -15.97
C ASN A 455 10.30 -10.33 -16.57
N LEU A 456 9.28 -10.01 -15.74
CA LEU A 456 7.90 -9.79 -16.18
C LEU A 456 7.78 -8.60 -17.14
N PHE A 457 8.46 -7.50 -16.82
CA PHE A 457 8.40 -6.25 -17.60
C PHE A 457 9.59 -6.05 -18.52
N SER A 458 10.50 -7.03 -18.59
CA SER A 458 11.74 -6.98 -19.39
C SER A 458 12.55 -5.69 -19.10
N ILE A 459 12.76 -5.41 -17.83
CA ILE A 459 13.52 -4.24 -17.36
C ILE A 459 14.93 -4.71 -17.00
N GLN A 460 15.93 -4.04 -17.59
CA GLN A 460 17.32 -4.21 -17.24
C GLN A 460 17.80 -2.90 -16.59
N PRO A 461 17.97 -2.86 -15.26
CA PRO A 461 18.48 -1.69 -14.60
C PRO A 461 19.87 -1.31 -15.11
N GLU A 462 20.11 -0.03 -15.32
CA GLU A 462 21.38 0.56 -15.72
C GLU A 462 22.07 1.29 -14.54
N LYS A 463 21.27 1.60 -13.51
CA LYS A 463 21.70 2.29 -12.29
C LYS A 463 20.91 1.77 -11.10
N ILE A 464 21.54 1.74 -9.93
CA ILE A 464 20.90 1.34 -8.67
C ILE A 464 20.97 2.49 -7.68
N ILE A 465 19.83 2.80 -7.04
CA ILE A 465 19.75 3.81 -5.99
C ILE A 465 19.46 3.13 -4.66
N ILE A 466 20.24 3.50 -3.65
CA ILE A 466 20.15 2.95 -2.29
C ILE A 466 19.95 4.08 -1.27
N ASP A 467 19.49 3.73 -0.09
CA ASP A 467 19.52 4.64 1.06
C ASP A 467 20.96 4.87 1.53
N SER A 468 21.27 6.07 2.01
CA SER A 468 22.59 6.41 2.57
C SER A 468 22.91 5.67 3.87
N HIS A 469 21.94 4.95 4.46
CA HIS A 469 22.17 4.19 5.69
C HIS A 469 23.05 2.96 5.44
N PRO A 470 24.27 2.89 6.05
CA PRO A 470 25.29 1.89 5.67
C PRO A 470 24.95 0.46 6.12
N GLN A 471 24.00 0.31 7.03
CA GLN A 471 23.66 -1.00 7.62
C GLN A 471 22.35 -1.58 7.11
N PHE A 472 21.60 -0.84 6.30
CA PHE A 472 20.36 -1.37 5.73
C PHE A 472 20.63 -2.58 4.83
N PHE A 473 19.80 -3.61 4.99
CA PHE A 473 19.86 -4.79 4.12
C PHE A 473 19.56 -4.41 2.66
N SER A 474 18.55 -3.55 2.44
CA SER A 474 18.19 -3.03 1.12
C SER A 474 19.40 -2.36 0.43
N SER A 475 20.16 -1.54 1.15
CA SER A 475 21.36 -0.89 0.61
C SER A 475 22.44 -1.90 0.25
N ARG A 476 22.75 -2.84 1.16
CA ARG A 476 23.74 -3.90 0.90
C ARG A 476 23.32 -4.85 -0.23
N LEU A 477 22.04 -5.12 -0.37
CA LEU A 477 21.53 -5.88 -1.50
C LEU A 477 21.72 -5.12 -2.82
N GLY A 478 21.43 -3.81 -2.83
CA GLY A 478 21.67 -2.94 -3.97
C GLY A 478 23.15 -2.90 -4.40
N GLU A 479 24.07 -2.81 -3.43
CA GLU A 479 25.51 -2.90 -3.67
C GLU A 479 25.90 -4.23 -4.32
N ARG A 480 25.43 -5.37 -3.77
CA ARG A 480 25.70 -6.71 -4.33
C ARG A 480 25.17 -6.86 -5.76
N ILE A 481 23.97 -6.36 -6.05
CA ILE A 481 23.41 -6.39 -7.41
C ILE A 481 24.24 -5.51 -8.34
N GLY A 482 24.65 -4.31 -7.89
CA GLY A 482 25.50 -3.40 -8.64
C GLY A 482 26.85 -4.03 -8.99
N GLU A 483 27.52 -4.65 -8.03
CA GLU A 483 28.78 -5.39 -8.25
C GLU A 483 28.59 -6.52 -9.27
N SER A 484 27.54 -7.33 -9.12
CA SER A 484 27.30 -8.49 -10.01
C SER A 484 26.99 -8.11 -11.45
N LEU A 485 26.35 -6.96 -11.67
CA LEU A 485 25.93 -6.45 -12.98
C LEU A 485 26.85 -5.33 -13.52
N HIS A 486 27.90 -4.97 -12.78
CA HIS A 486 28.81 -3.86 -13.09
C HIS A 486 28.10 -2.51 -13.29
N LEU A 487 27.09 -2.22 -12.42
CA LEU A 487 26.29 -1.00 -12.46
C LEU A 487 26.76 0.01 -11.41
N SER A 488 26.51 1.29 -11.70
CA SER A 488 26.72 2.35 -10.71
C SER A 488 25.66 2.24 -9.59
N VAL A 489 26.11 2.35 -8.34
CA VAL A 489 25.28 2.38 -7.14
C VAL A 489 25.41 3.75 -6.51
N VAL A 490 24.29 4.44 -6.33
CA VAL A 490 24.27 5.82 -5.85
C VAL A 490 23.44 5.91 -4.55
N PRO A 491 24.08 6.29 -3.42
CA PRO A 491 23.36 6.53 -2.18
C PRO A 491 22.64 7.88 -2.21
N VAL A 492 21.42 7.93 -1.68
CA VAL A 492 20.65 9.17 -1.51
C VAL A 492 20.23 9.34 -0.05
N GLN A 493 20.10 10.59 0.38
CA GLN A 493 19.69 10.91 1.74
C GLN A 493 18.21 10.60 1.96
N HIS A 494 17.89 9.92 3.05
CA HIS A 494 16.58 9.38 3.39
C HIS A 494 15.45 10.42 3.33
N HIS A 495 15.58 11.53 4.06
CA HIS A 495 14.54 12.57 4.13
C HIS A 495 14.41 13.36 2.82
N HIS A 496 15.49 13.51 2.07
CA HIS A 496 15.43 14.05 0.71
C HIS A 496 14.62 13.11 -0.21
N ALA A 497 14.79 11.80 -0.08
CA ALA A 497 13.99 10.83 -0.84
C ALA A 497 12.50 10.87 -0.44
N HIS A 498 12.15 11.10 0.83
CA HIS A 498 10.77 11.35 1.23
C HIS A 498 10.17 12.56 0.50
N ILE A 499 10.87 13.69 0.49
CA ILE A 499 10.39 14.90 -0.22
C ILE A 499 10.35 14.68 -1.73
N ALA A 500 11.36 14.01 -2.29
CA ALA A 500 11.44 13.69 -3.70
C ALA A 500 10.29 12.77 -4.17
N SER A 501 9.74 11.92 -3.31
CA SER A 501 8.56 11.11 -3.66
C SER A 501 7.33 11.97 -3.92
N VAL A 502 7.12 13.03 -3.13
CA VAL A 502 6.06 14.03 -3.37
C VAL A 502 6.35 14.84 -4.63
N MET A 503 7.61 15.26 -4.81
CA MET A 503 8.01 16.01 -6.01
C MET A 503 7.76 15.19 -7.29
N ALA A 504 8.02 13.89 -7.26
CA ALA A 504 7.77 12.97 -8.36
C ALA A 504 6.28 12.84 -8.70
N GLU A 505 5.43 12.62 -7.68
CA GLU A 505 3.98 12.47 -7.86
C GLU A 505 3.32 13.73 -8.46
N HIS A 506 3.78 14.91 -8.04
CA HIS A 506 3.19 16.20 -8.41
C HIS A 506 4.00 16.97 -9.46
N ASN A 507 5.03 16.33 -10.05
CA ASN A 507 5.90 16.93 -11.07
C ASN A 507 6.50 18.28 -10.65
N LEU A 508 6.96 18.40 -9.39
CA LEU A 508 7.54 19.63 -8.85
C LEU A 508 9.01 19.75 -9.23
N ARG A 509 9.35 20.68 -10.13
CA ARG A 509 10.71 20.86 -10.65
C ARG A 509 11.40 22.13 -10.17
N GLY A 510 10.64 23.04 -9.58
CA GLY A 510 11.13 24.30 -9.02
C GLY A 510 11.83 24.11 -7.67
N LEU A 511 12.02 25.23 -6.98
CA LEU A 511 12.40 25.23 -5.57
C LEU A 511 11.19 24.76 -4.74
N VAL A 512 11.41 23.80 -3.87
CA VAL A 512 10.39 23.23 -2.98
C VAL A 512 10.91 23.28 -1.55
N LEU A 513 10.10 23.77 -0.63
CA LEU A 513 10.34 23.57 0.80
C LEU A 513 9.83 22.19 1.19
N GLY A 514 10.75 21.28 1.48
CA GLY A 514 10.43 19.96 2.00
C GLY A 514 10.33 19.98 3.52
N ILE A 515 9.23 19.46 4.05
CA ILE A 515 9.03 19.22 5.47
C ILE A 515 8.98 17.71 5.67
N ALA A 516 10.08 17.14 6.18
CA ALA A 516 10.21 15.71 6.39
C ALA A 516 10.08 15.40 7.88
N MET A 517 8.92 14.85 8.31
CA MET A 517 8.65 14.49 9.70
C MET A 517 8.54 12.98 9.85
N ASP A 518 9.53 12.39 10.49
CA ASP A 518 9.68 10.94 10.52
C ASP A 518 10.16 10.41 11.88
N GLY A 519 10.21 9.08 11.98
CA GLY A 519 10.69 8.37 13.15
C GLY A 519 12.20 8.40 13.30
N THR A 520 12.91 7.95 12.27
CA THR A 520 14.38 7.87 12.24
C THR A 520 14.89 7.78 10.80
N GLY A 521 15.96 8.51 10.51
CA GLY A 521 16.72 8.40 9.27
C GLY A 521 18.19 8.77 9.49
N TYR A 522 19.05 8.32 8.61
CA TYR A 522 20.50 8.56 8.72
C TYR A 522 20.86 9.97 8.28
N GLY A 523 21.40 10.76 9.21
CA GLY A 523 21.90 12.12 8.95
C GLY A 523 23.38 12.10 8.49
N PRO A 524 23.75 12.89 7.47
CA PRO A 524 25.14 12.97 7.00
C PRO A 524 26.10 13.58 8.06
N ASP A 525 25.56 14.20 9.08
CA ASP A 525 26.29 14.78 10.24
C ASP A 525 26.50 13.76 11.37
N GLY A 526 26.10 12.50 11.19
CA GLY A 526 26.23 11.44 12.18
C GLY A 526 25.16 11.47 13.27
N THR A 527 24.14 12.34 13.15
CA THR A 527 22.97 12.38 14.02
C THR A 527 21.81 11.58 13.39
N ILE A 528 20.80 11.26 14.19
CA ILE A 528 19.55 10.68 13.68
C ILE A 528 18.61 11.82 13.30
N TRP A 529 18.28 11.89 12.02
CA TRP A 529 17.31 12.86 11.50
C TRP A 529 15.87 12.34 11.62
N GLY A 530 14.89 13.26 11.53
CA GLY A 530 13.47 12.91 11.51
C GLY A 530 12.54 14.10 11.77
N GLY A 531 13.06 15.34 11.74
CA GLY A 531 12.26 16.56 11.87
C GLY A 531 12.91 17.70 11.10
N GLU A 532 12.89 17.64 9.75
CA GLU A 532 13.75 18.39 8.88
C GLU A 532 12.98 19.34 7.95
N PHE A 533 13.50 20.55 7.79
CA PHE A 533 13.07 21.49 6.77
C PHE A 533 14.17 21.60 5.72
N LEU A 534 13.88 21.15 4.52
CA LEU A 534 14.85 21.01 3.41
C LEU A 534 14.47 21.94 2.26
N LEU A 535 15.42 22.73 1.77
CA LEU A 535 15.28 23.38 0.48
C LEU A 535 15.69 22.40 -0.61
N CYS A 536 14.75 21.95 -1.41
CA CYS A 536 14.96 20.96 -2.45
C CYS A 536 14.89 21.56 -3.84
N LYS A 537 15.81 21.18 -4.72
CA LYS A 537 15.77 21.49 -6.16
C LYS A 537 16.44 20.36 -6.94
N GLY A 538 15.64 19.58 -7.65
CA GLY A 538 16.16 18.38 -8.33
C GLY A 538 16.85 17.45 -7.33
N ASN A 539 18.07 17.00 -7.64
CA ASN A 539 18.87 16.12 -6.80
C ASN A 539 19.66 16.84 -5.67
N GLN A 540 19.48 18.14 -5.52
CA GLN A 540 20.14 18.93 -4.48
C GLN A 540 19.19 19.26 -3.37
N TYR A 541 19.72 19.23 -2.14
CA TYR A 541 19.01 19.70 -0.96
C TYR A 541 19.92 20.49 -0.03
N GLN A 542 19.31 21.38 0.75
CA GLN A 542 19.95 22.11 1.83
C GLN A 542 19.07 22.05 3.07
N ARG A 543 19.63 21.66 4.21
CA ARG A 543 18.94 21.71 5.51
C ARG A 543 18.83 23.17 5.94
N LEU A 544 17.60 23.70 6.01
CA LEU A 544 17.34 25.09 6.40
C LEU A 544 17.07 25.20 7.90
N ALA A 545 16.26 24.29 8.43
CA ALA A 545 15.90 24.21 9.82
C ALA A 545 15.64 22.75 10.23
N HIS A 546 15.59 22.52 11.54
CA HIS A 546 15.27 21.19 12.08
C HIS A 546 14.71 21.30 13.51
N ILE A 547 14.06 20.23 13.97
CA ILE A 547 13.64 20.10 15.36
C ILE A 547 14.90 20.04 16.26
N HIS A 548 14.85 20.67 17.42
CA HIS A 548 15.92 20.63 18.42
C HIS A 548 16.34 19.20 18.73
N ALA A 549 17.65 18.94 18.63
CA ALA A 549 18.19 17.60 18.86
C ALA A 549 18.10 17.22 20.35
N ALA A 550 17.49 16.08 20.61
CA ALA A 550 17.39 15.50 21.94
C ALA A 550 18.16 14.18 22.00
N PRO A 551 18.74 13.81 23.16
CA PRO A 551 19.40 12.52 23.31
C PRO A 551 18.46 11.35 23.12
N LEU A 552 19.00 10.27 22.54
CA LEU A 552 18.37 8.94 22.49
C LEU A 552 19.08 7.99 23.46
N PRO A 553 18.63 7.90 24.72
CA PRO A 553 19.31 7.12 25.74
C PRO A 553 19.23 5.61 25.46
N GLY A 554 20.35 4.99 25.07
CA GLY A 554 20.44 3.60 24.65
C GLY A 554 20.29 3.37 23.15
N GLY A 555 20.32 4.46 22.34
CA GLY A 555 20.31 4.39 20.88
C GLY A 555 19.02 3.73 20.35
N GLU A 556 19.17 2.69 19.52
CA GLU A 556 18.06 1.98 18.90
C GLU A 556 17.00 1.47 19.89
N LYS A 557 17.39 1.10 21.11
CA LYS A 557 16.43 0.73 22.15
C LYS A 557 15.48 1.86 22.55
N ALA A 558 15.88 3.12 22.43
CA ALA A 558 15.00 4.22 22.74
C ALA A 558 13.85 4.37 21.73
N VAL A 559 13.98 3.77 20.54
CA VAL A 559 12.90 3.69 19.54
C VAL A 559 11.80 2.74 20.01
N SER A 560 12.16 1.58 20.55
CA SER A 560 11.20 0.59 21.07
C SER A 560 10.78 0.84 22.53
N GLU A 561 11.53 1.66 23.28
CA GLU A 561 11.36 1.93 24.71
C GLU A 561 11.25 3.45 24.98
N PRO A 562 10.14 4.13 24.60
CA PRO A 562 9.95 5.59 24.73
C PRO A 562 10.15 6.15 26.16
N TRP A 563 9.95 5.33 27.19
CA TRP A 563 10.20 5.70 28.56
C TRP A 563 11.61 6.24 28.79
N ARG A 564 12.59 5.83 27.97
CA ARG A 564 13.99 6.25 28.11
C ARG A 564 14.16 7.74 27.86
N GLN A 565 13.55 8.23 26.78
CA GLN A 565 13.59 9.66 26.44
C GLN A 565 12.70 10.48 27.38
N ALA A 566 11.53 9.94 27.78
CA ALA A 566 10.65 10.57 28.76
C ALA A 566 11.36 10.75 30.12
N LEU A 567 12.11 9.75 30.59
CA LEU A 567 12.92 9.85 31.82
C LEU A 567 13.99 10.94 31.70
N TRP A 568 14.63 11.07 30.52
CA TRP A 568 15.58 12.15 30.29
C TRP A 568 14.93 13.53 30.42
N TYR A 569 13.72 13.76 29.83
CA TYR A 569 13.01 15.03 29.97
C TYR A 569 12.62 15.31 31.41
N ILE A 570 12.13 14.31 32.15
CA ILE A 570 11.80 14.46 33.59
C ILE A 570 13.03 14.88 34.39
N ARG A 571 14.17 14.22 34.21
CA ARG A 571 15.41 14.53 34.89
C ARG A 571 15.98 15.90 34.50
N ASN A 572 15.93 16.23 33.22
CA ASN A 572 16.44 17.49 32.70
C ASN A 572 15.63 18.68 33.20
N TYR A 573 14.32 18.51 33.40
CA TYR A 573 13.45 19.59 33.83
C TYR A 573 13.36 19.75 35.35
N TYR A 574 13.16 18.66 36.08
CA TYR A 574 12.95 18.71 37.55
C TYR A 574 14.22 18.44 38.35
N GLY A 575 15.29 17.94 37.73
CA GLY A 575 16.52 17.56 38.47
C GLY A 575 16.24 16.49 39.51
N ASP A 576 16.51 16.79 40.78
CA ASP A 576 16.23 15.90 41.90
C ASP A 576 14.84 16.17 42.53
N ASP A 577 14.19 17.30 42.21
CA ASP A 577 12.89 17.69 42.74
C ASP A 577 11.72 17.13 41.93
N ILE A 578 11.76 15.82 41.64
CA ILE A 578 10.76 15.14 40.79
C ILE A 578 9.40 15.13 41.52
N PRO A 579 8.31 15.66 40.88
CA PRO A 579 6.97 15.63 41.44
C PRO A 579 6.47 14.19 41.70
N PHE A 580 5.61 14.06 42.73
CA PHE A 580 5.10 12.77 43.19
C PHE A 580 4.48 11.93 42.08
N VAL A 581 3.74 12.54 41.13
CA VAL A 581 3.12 11.85 40.01
C VAL A 581 4.16 11.16 39.15
N TYR A 582 5.33 11.74 38.89
CA TYR A 582 6.42 11.14 38.12
C TYR A 582 7.27 10.18 38.97
N GLN A 583 7.33 10.34 40.28
CA GLN A 583 7.90 9.30 41.15
C GLN A 583 7.08 8.03 41.11
N GLU A 584 5.74 8.11 41.06
CA GLU A 584 4.88 6.93 40.83
C GLU A 584 5.05 6.35 39.45
N TRP A 585 5.10 7.18 38.40
CA TRP A 585 5.39 6.76 37.02
C TRP A 585 6.73 6.00 36.91
N MET A 586 7.78 6.45 37.62
CA MET A 586 9.09 5.78 37.63
C MET A 586 9.05 4.37 38.27
N LYS A 587 8.09 4.07 39.13
CA LYS A 587 7.93 2.72 39.71
C LYS A 587 7.44 1.68 38.69
N GLU A 588 6.80 2.13 37.62
CA GLU A 588 6.30 1.29 36.53
C GLU A 588 7.37 0.99 35.48
N LEU A 589 8.55 1.62 35.56
CA LEU A 589 9.63 1.45 34.60
C LEU A 589 10.18 0.01 34.61
N PRO A 590 10.66 -0.49 33.44
CA PRO A 590 11.26 -1.81 33.34
C PRO A 590 12.47 -1.97 34.27
N LYS A 591 12.69 -3.17 34.78
CA LYS A 591 13.82 -3.47 35.68
C LYS A 591 15.16 -3.01 35.10
N GLY A 592 15.98 -2.39 35.92
CA GLY A 592 17.29 -1.89 35.54
C GLY A 592 17.28 -0.45 34.98
N TRP A 593 16.16 0.25 35.03
CA TRP A 593 16.04 1.65 34.63
C TRP A 593 16.99 2.55 35.44
N GLU A 594 17.31 2.18 36.69
CA GLU A 594 18.22 2.93 37.57
C GLU A 594 19.65 3.03 36.99
N ILE A 595 20.05 2.08 36.14
CA ILE A 595 21.37 2.10 35.45
C ILE A 595 21.35 3.25 34.42
N LEU A 596 20.24 3.35 33.67
CA LEU A 596 20.06 4.45 32.71
C LEU A 596 19.99 5.79 33.43
N ASP A 597 19.24 5.89 34.53
CA ASP A 597 19.10 7.09 35.32
C ASP A 597 20.48 7.62 35.79
N LYS A 598 21.35 6.74 36.28
CA LYS A 598 22.74 7.08 36.62
C LYS A 598 23.55 7.53 35.39
N ALA A 599 23.33 6.88 34.23
CA ALA A 599 24.02 7.26 32.99
C ALA A 599 23.58 8.66 32.51
N LEU A 600 22.28 9.00 32.66
CA LEU A 600 21.74 10.32 32.33
C LEU A 600 22.33 11.45 33.19
N GLN A 601 22.74 11.15 34.42
CA GLN A 601 23.40 12.10 35.32
C GLN A 601 24.93 12.23 35.08
N SER A 602 25.48 11.40 34.17
CA SER A 602 26.88 11.42 33.79
C SER A 602 27.12 12.26 32.53
N THR A 603 28.39 12.55 32.24
CA THR A 603 28.82 13.25 31.01
C THR A 603 28.98 12.30 29.83
N MET A 604 28.38 11.10 29.87
CA MET A 604 28.48 10.13 28.78
C MET A 604 27.83 10.69 27.50
N PRO A 605 28.54 10.68 26.36
CA PRO A 605 27.97 11.12 25.10
C PRO A 605 26.82 10.19 24.66
N MET A 606 25.72 10.79 24.24
CA MET A 606 24.54 10.07 23.73
C MET A 606 24.29 10.45 22.27
N ILE A 607 23.77 9.49 21.51
CA ILE A 607 23.31 9.74 20.14
C ILE A 607 22.25 10.84 20.19
N GLN A 608 22.37 11.83 19.33
CA GLN A 608 21.42 12.94 19.21
C GLN A 608 20.45 12.65 18.07
N ALA A 609 19.18 13.01 18.27
CA ALA A 609 18.13 12.84 17.27
C ALA A 609 17.25 14.09 17.16
N THR A 610 16.95 14.48 15.93
CA THR A 610 15.97 15.53 15.60
C THR A 610 14.58 14.94 15.29
N SER A 611 14.34 13.71 15.72
CA SER A 611 13.18 12.88 15.39
C SER A 611 11.86 13.45 15.90
N CYS A 612 10.96 13.76 14.98
CA CYS A 612 9.59 14.15 15.28
C CYS A 612 8.79 12.98 15.88
N GLY A 613 8.94 11.76 15.34
CA GLY A 613 8.25 10.58 15.85
C GLY A 613 8.58 10.29 17.31
N ARG A 614 9.84 10.47 17.72
CA ARG A 614 10.25 10.27 19.13
C ARG A 614 9.64 11.30 20.08
N LEU A 615 9.30 12.51 19.60
CA LEU A 615 8.56 13.48 20.41
C LEU A 615 7.14 12.98 20.72
N PHE A 616 6.43 12.42 19.72
CA PHE A 616 5.12 11.81 19.92
C PHE A 616 5.18 10.66 20.92
N ASP A 617 6.16 9.79 20.80
CA ASP A 617 6.36 8.67 21.71
C ASP A 617 6.66 9.13 23.14
N THR A 618 7.52 10.14 23.27
CA THR A 618 7.88 10.75 24.58
C THR A 618 6.65 11.34 25.26
N VAL A 619 5.87 12.14 24.56
CA VAL A 619 4.65 12.76 25.11
C VAL A 619 3.63 11.67 25.49
N GLY A 620 3.46 10.66 24.67
CA GLY A 620 2.59 9.53 24.98
C GLY A 620 3.03 8.77 26.25
N ALA A 621 4.33 8.54 26.42
CA ALA A 621 4.87 7.90 27.62
C ALA A 621 4.69 8.80 28.88
N LEU A 622 4.92 10.12 28.78
CA LEU A 622 4.68 11.08 29.85
C LEU A 622 3.21 11.15 30.27
N LEU A 623 2.29 10.95 29.33
CA LEU A 623 0.85 10.88 29.59
C LEU A 623 0.38 9.47 30.04
N GLY A 624 1.29 8.50 30.19
CA GLY A 624 0.99 7.15 30.71
C GLY A 624 0.30 6.24 29.71
N LEU A 625 0.53 6.43 28.39
CA LEU A 625 -0.07 5.60 27.33
C LEU A 625 0.73 4.34 27.03
N GLY A 626 1.90 4.17 27.60
CA GLY A 626 2.75 3.00 27.47
C GLY A 626 4.23 3.35 27.65
N MET A 627 5.01 2.31 27.95
CA MET A 627 6.46 2.41 28.19
C MET A 627 7.27 1.77 27.05
N VAL A 628 6.71 0.78 26.40
CA VAL A 628 7.38 -0.05 25.39
C VAL A 628 6.43 -0.29 24.23
N HIS A 629 6.94 -0.19 23.01
CA HIS A 629 6.20 -0.53 21.81
C HIS A 629 6.08 -2.06 21.64
N SER A 630 4.90 -2.53 21.30
CA SER A 630 4.68 -3.91 20.80
C SER A 630 4.52 -3.95 19.27
N TYR A 631 4.39 -2.79 18.63
CA TYR A 631 4.41 -2.58 17.18
C TYR A 631 4.77 -1.12 16.89
N ASP A 632 5.25 -0.85 15.67
CA ASP A 632 5.69 0.47 15.25
C ASP A 632 4.62 1.55 15.43
N ALA A 633 5.02 2.72 15.98
CA ALA A 633 4.21 3.90 16.27
C ALA A 633 3.03 3.67 17.24
N GLN A 634 3.01 2.59 18.03
CA GLN A 634 1.89 2.25 18.94
C GLN A 634 1.52 3.41 19.85
N ILE A 635 2.49 4.01 20.55
CA ILE A 635 2.23 5.06 21.54
C ILE A 635 1.80 6.36 20.86
N ALA A 636 2.35 6.68 19.69
CA ALA A 636 1.92 7.82 18.89
C ALA A 636 0.45 7.68 18.41
N ILE A 637 0.03 6.47 18.00
CA ILE A 637 -1.36 6.16 17.63
C ILE A 637 -2.28 6.27 18.87
N SER A 638 -1.83 5.77 20.02
CA SER A 638 -2.60 5.92 21.27
C SER A 638 -2.73 7.37 21.69
N LEU A 639 -1.69 8.19 21.45
CA LEU A 639 -1.72 9.63 21.72
C LEU A 639 -2.73 10.36 20.80
N GLU A 640 -2.77 10.01 19.53
CA GLU A 640 -3.79 10.48 18.58
C GLU A 640 -5.19 10.09 19.03
N THR A 641 -5.39 8.82 19.40
CA THR A 641 -6.67 8.30 19.89
C THR A 641 -7.14 9.04 21.14
N LEU A 642 -6.22 9.34 22.07
CA LEU A 642 -6.52 10.06 23.31
C LEU A 642 -7.05 11.47 23.05
N CYS A 643 -6.66 12.13 21.95
CA CYS A 643 -7.13 13.48 21.64
C CYS A 643 -8.66 13.56 21.49
N GLY A 644 -9.30 12.53 20.92
CA GLY A 644 -10.73 12.55 20.63
C GLY A 644 -11.14 13.86 19.92
N ASP A 645 -12.22 14.48 20.39
CA ASP A 645 -12.75 15.76 19.87
C ASP A 645 -12.14 17.01 20.53
N GLU A 646 -11.15 16.84 21.41
CA GLU A 646 -10.51 17.96 22.09
C GLU A 646 -9.83 18.92 21.11
N LYS A 647 -10.03 20.21 21.35
CA LYS A 647 -9.47 21.29 20.52
C LYS A 647 -8.04 21.67 20.88
N GLY A 648 -7.61 21.33 22.09
CA GLY A 648 -6.32 21.68 22.64
C GLY A 648 -6.07 23.19 22.74
N SER A 649 -5.04 23.55 23.48
CA SER A 649 -4.52 24.91 23.60
C SER A 649 -3.16 25.00 22.90
N LEU A 650 -2.76 26.20 22.48
CA LEU A 650 -1.40 26.43 22.02
C LEU A 650 -0.47 26.46 23.24
N LEU A 651 0.55 25.62 23.26
CA LEU A 651 1.60 25.58 24.25
C LEU A 651 2.83 26.37 23.78
N ALA A 652 3.75 26.66 24.72
CA ALA A 652 4.98 27.37 24.38
C ALA A 652 5.93 26.50 23.55
N TYR A 653 6.59 27.08 22.58
CA TYR A 653 7.71 26.51 21.81
C TYR A 653 8.67 27.66 21.41
N ASN A 654 9.89 27.34 21.01
CA ASN A 654 10.84 28.32 20.53
C ASN A 654 11.22 28.04 19.08
N TYR A 655 11.48 29.11 18.32
CA TYR A 655 12.07 29.03 16.99
C TYR A 655 13.06 30.19 16.82
N ASP A 656 14.31 29.89 16.50
CA ASP A 656 15.38 30.91 16.38
C ASP A 656 15.75 31.23 14.91
N GLY A 657 14.97 30.70 13.96
CA GLY A 657 15.22 30.82 12.52
C GLY A 657 15.90 29.59 11.91
N HIS A 658 16.38 28.64 12.72
CA HIS A 658 17.02 27.39 12.30
C HIS A 658 16.62 26.18 13.14
N ILE A 659 16.38 26.36 14.43
CA ILE A 659 16.05 25.30 15.37
C ILE A 659 14.63 25.52 15.89
N LEU A 660 13.77 24.55 15.69
CA LEU A 660 12.42 24.48 16.24
C LEU A 660 12.44 23.62 17.52
N ASP A 661 12.32 24.26 18.68
CA ASP A 661 12.49 23.62 19.98
C ASP A 661 11.14 23.42 20.70
N PHE A 662 10.74 22.17 20.88
CA PHE A 662 9.56 21.75 21.63
C PHE A 662 9.82 21.43 23.10
N THR A 663 11.02 21.70 23.62
CA THR A 663 11.32 21.52 25.06
C THR A 663 10.31 22.26 25.95
N PRO A 664 9.96 23.54 25.69
CA PRO A 664 8.95 24.25 26.48
C PRO A 664 7.55 23.61 26.36
N THR A 665 7.23 23.03 25.22
CA THR A 665 5.95 22.30 25.01
C THR A 665 5.89 21.06 25.92
N ILE A 666 6.97 20.26 25.93
CA ILE A 666 7.05 19.07 26.79
C ILE A 666 7.01 19.45 28.27
N GLN A 667 7.70 20.53 28.69
CA GLN A 667 7.63 21.06 30.03
C GLN A 667 6.20 21.46 30.41
N SER A 668 5.50 22.17 29.52
CA SER A 668 4.10 22.57 29.75
C SER A 668 3.17 21.35 29.92
N ILE A 669 3.42 20.29 29.18
CA ILE A 669 2.67 19.01 29.30
C ILE A 669 2.98 18.37 30.66
N MET A 670 4.25 18.27 31.05
CA MET A 670 4.64 17.71 32.34
C MET A 670 4.02 18.46 33.51
N ASP A 671 4.03 19.78 33.46
CA ASP A 671 3.40 20.61 34.47
C ASP A 671 1.87 20.45 34.48
N GLY A 672 1.24 20.30 33.29
CA GLY A 672 -0.18 19.99 33.16
C GLY A 672 -0.55 18.67 33.85
N VAL A 673 0.28 17.63 33.66
CA VAL A 673 0.11 16.34 34.37
C VAL A 673 0.22 16.51 35.89
N VAL A 674 1.20 17.31 36.36
CA VAL A 674 1.37 17.60 37.79
C VAL A 674 0.16 18.34 38.35
N ARG A 675 -0.44 19.27 37.59
CA ARG A 675 -1.65 19.99 37.96
C ARG A 675 -2.93 19.14 37.86
N GLY A 676 -2.86 17.90 37.30
CA GLY A 676 -4.01 17.04 37.12
C GLY A 676 -4.92 17.48 35.97
N GLU A 677 -4.40 18.17 34.95
CA GLU A 677 -5.14 18.54 33.74
C GLU A 677 -5.60 17.33 32.95
N CYS A 678 -6.68 17.49 32.15
CA CYS A 678 -7.22 16.44 31.31
C CYS A 678 -6.16 15.97 30.29
N ARG A 679 -5.81 14.68 30.34
CA ARG A 679 -4.79 14.09 29.44
C ARG A 679 -5.15 14.21 27.97
N ALA A 680 -6.46 14.10 27.62
CA ALA A 680 -6.94 14.29 26.25
C ALA A 680 -6.70 15.72 25.77
N HIS A 681 -6.94 16.72 26.64
CA HIS A 681 -6.67 18.11 26.34
C HIS A 681 -5.17 18.37 26.13
N LEU A 682 -4.29 17.79 26.96
CA LEU A 682 -2.83 17.90 26.81
C LEU A 682 -2.35 17.25 25.51
N ALA A 683 -2.88 16.08 25.16
CA ALA A 683 -2.58 15.39 23.90
C ALA A 683 -2.98 16.25 22.68
N ALA A 684 -4.20 16.79 22.68
CA ALA A 684 -4.67 17.68 21.62
C ALA A 684 -3.87 18.99 21.56
N SER A 685 -3.45 19.51 22.71
CA SER A 685 -2.60 20.71 22.79
C SER A 685 -1.22 20.47 22.17
N PHE A 686 -0.63 19.30 22.37
CA PHE A 686 0.62 18.90 21.71
C PHE A 686 0.46 18.86 20.18
N HIS A 687 -0.55 18.14 19.65
CA HIS A 687 -0.80 18.06 18.20
C HIS A 687 -1.03 19.45 17.58
N LYS A 688 -1.84 20.29 18.22
CA LYS A 688 -2.12 21.66 17.78
C LYS A 688 -0.87 22.53 17.77
N THR A 689 -0.07 22.45 18.83
CA THR A 689 1.18 23.22 18.93
C THR A 689 2.17 22.78 17.86
N MET A 690 2.34 21.47 17.65
CA MET A 690 3.17 20.92 16.59
C MET A 690 2.72 21.44 15.21
N ALA A 691 1.42 21.35 14.89
CA ALA A 691 0.87 21.83 13.63
C ALA A 691 1.12 23.34 13.39
N ILE A 692 0.85 24.16 14.39
CA ILE A 692 1.07 25.61 14.30
C ILE A 692 2.56 25.92 14.12
N ALA A 693 3.42 25.32 14.93
CA ALA A 693 4.86 25.53 14.86
C ALA A 693 5.46 25.13 13.49
N LEU A 694 5.01 24.00 12.92
CA LEU A 694 5.41 23.58 11.57
C LEU A 694 4.95 24.58 10.50
N CYS A 695 3.71 25.07 10.59
CA CYS A 695 3.17 26.06 9.63
C CYS A 695 3.88 27.41 9.74
N GLU A 696 4.15 27.90 10.95
CA GLU A 696 4.85 29.18 11.17
C GLU A 696 6.32 29.13 10.73
N THR A 697 7.01 28.01 11.04
CA THR A 697 8.37 27.76 10.53
C THR A 697 8.40 27.71 9.01
N ALA A 698 7.41 27.03 8.39
CA ALA A 698 7.28 26.99 6.93
C ALA A 698 7.06 28.38 6.35
N ALA A 699 6.18 29.20 6.94
CA ALA A 699 5.90 30.56 6.50
C ALA A 699 7.16 31.45 6.48
N ASP A 700 7.93 31.43 7.57
CA ASP A 700 9.20 32.17 7.69
C ASP A 700 10.21 31.71 6.63
N LEU A 701 10.38 30.40 6.42
CA LEU A 701 11.30 29.87 5.42
C LEU A 701 10.85 30.17 3.99
N MET A 702 9.55 30.08 3.69
CA MET A 702 8.99 30.43 2.39
C MET A 702 9.23 31.91 2.06
N GLU A 703 9.03 32.80 3.02
CA GLU A 703 9.30 34.23 2.84
C GLU A 703 10.79 34.49 2.62
N ARG A 704 11.68 33.94 3.47
CA ARG A 704 13.14 34.13 3.39
C ARG A 704 13.74 33.65 2.07
N TYR A 705 13.25 32.54 1.53
CA TYR A 705 13.79 31.90 0.34
C TYR A 705 12.93 32.09 -0.91
N ASN A 706 11.85 32.87 -0.83
CA ASN A 706 10.90 33.14 -1.90
C ASN A 706 10.38 31.86 -2.58
N ILE A 707 9.81 30.95 -1.76
CA ILE A 707 9.29 29.66 -2.17
C ILE A 707 7.76 29.67 -2.08
N SER A 708 7.06 29.10 -3.06
CA SER A 708 5.60 28.96 -3.08
C SER A 708 5.11 27.53 -2.85
N ASP A 709 5.95 26.54 -3.14
CA ASP A 709 5.59 25.13 -3.11
C ASP A 709 6.20 24.43 -1.89
N VAL A 710 5.34 23.74 -1.12
CA VAL A 710 5.74 22.98 0.07
C VAL A 710 5.35 21.53 -0.11
N ALA A 711 6.30 20.62 0.13
CA ALA A 711 6.10 19.18 0.12
C ALA A 711 6.25 18.61 1.54
N MET A 712 5.22 17.94 2.06
CA MET A 712 5.26 17.25 3.35
C MET A 712 5.27 15.74 3.16
N SER A 713 6.22 15.04 3.78
CA SER A 713 6.36 13.59 3.77
C SER A 713 7.03 13.07 5.04
N GLY A 714 7.06 11.75 5.23
CA GLY A 714 7.54 11.06 6.43
C GLY A 714 6.39 10.42 7.22
N GLY A 715 6.72 9.41 8.02
CA GLY A 715 5.74 8.57 8.72
C GLY A 715 4.83 9.33 9.69
N VAL A 716 5.26 10.47 10.23
CA VAL A 716 4.47 11.30 11.15
C VAL A 716 3.24 11.91 10.48
N PHE A 717 3.28 12.16 9.17
CA PHE A 717 2.11 12.65 8.43
C PHE A 717 1.03 11.59 8.13
N GLN A 718 1.14 10.41 8.72
CA GLN A 718 0.03 9.45 8.82
C GLN A 718 -0.92 9.77 9.99
N ASN A 719 -0.54 10.68 10.89
CA ASN A 719 -1.36 11.11 12.02
C ASN A 719 -2.48 12.05 11.55
N ARG A 720 -3.74 11.58 11.62
CA ARG A 720 -4.94 12.33 11.18
C ARG A 720 -5.11 13.63 11.96
N LYS A 721 -4.94 13.57 13.29
CA LYS A 721 -5.17 14.73 14.16
C LYS A 721 -4.18 15.85 13.88
N LEU A 722 -2.91 15.50 13.65
CA LEU A 722 -1.89 16.45 13.23
C LEU A 722 -2.26 17.10 11.89
N LEU A 723 -2.64 16.30 10.91
CA LEU A 723 -3.03 16.80 9.58
C LEU A 723 -4.29 17.65 9.63
N GLU A 724 -5.29 17.32 10.45
CA GLU A 724 -6.47 18.16 10.67
C GLU A 724 -6.11 19.55 11.16
N PHE A 725 -5.18 19.65 12.11
CA PHE A 725 -4.69 20.96 12.60
C PHE A 725 -3.86 21.68 11.54
N ILE A 726 -3.00 20.99 10.81
CA ILE A 726 -2.22 21.57 9.70
C ILE A 726 -3.18 22.16 8.66
N TYR A 727 -4.15 21.41 8.13
CA TYR A 727 -5.08 21.91 7.11
C TYR A 727 -5.93 23.08 7.61
N LYS A 728 -6.26 23.15 8.90
CA LYS A 728 -6.97 24.29 9.49
C LYS A 728 -6.10 25.54 9.62
N THR A 729 -4.79 25.36 9.77
CA THR A 729 -3.83 26.45 9.98
C THR A 729 -3.17 26.92 8.68
N TRP A 730 -3.07 26.02 7.69
CA TRP A 730 -2.36 26.26 6.44
C TRP A 730 -3.11 27.24 5.53
N HIS A 731 -2.53 28.42 5.35
CA HIS A 731 -3.06 29.48 4.47
C HIS A 731 -1.95 30.12 3.64
N ILE A 732 -0.79 29.46 3.53
CA ILE A 732 0.44 29.94 2.91
C ILE A 732 0.82 29.00 1.74
N GLY A 733 0.90 29.50 0.53
CA GLY A 733 1.39 28.73 -0.61
C GLY A 733 0.69 27.40 -0.91
N ASN A 734 1.27 26.64 -1.83
CA ASN A 734 0.75 25.34 -2.25
C ASN A 734 1.29 24.24 -1.35
N LEU A 735 0.40 23.37 -0.86
CA LEU A 735 0.76 22.23 -0.03
C LEU A 735 0.56 20.92 -0.80
N TYR A 736 1.63 20.16 -0.93
CA TYR A 736 1.66 18.85 -1.58
C TYR A 736 2.04 17.75 -0.59
N MET A 737 1.42 16.59 -0.73
CA MET A 737 1.70 15.40 0.07
C MET A 737 1.54 14.16 -0.79
N ASN A 738 2.07 13.02 -0.35
CA ASN A 738 1.91 11.75 -1.05
C ASN A 738 0.43 11.35 -1.21
N GLU A 739 0.07 10.93 -2.42
CA GLU A 739 -1.27 10.43 -2.80
C GLU A 739 -1.18 9.05 -3.48
N ALA A 740 -0.18 8.82 -4.35
CA ALA A 740 0.00 7.56 -5.07
C ALA A 740 0.83 6.52 -4.32
N VAL A 741 1.70 6.96 -3.41
CA VAL A 741 2.48 6.08 -2.51
C VAL A 741 2.28 6.49 -1.04
N PRO A 742 2.61 5.62 -0.07
CA PRO A 742 2.59 6.01 1.34
C PRO A 742 3.56 7.16 1.65
N SER A 743 3.22 8.02 2.61
CA SER A 743 4.14 9.04 3.13
C SER A 743 5.25 8.46 4.02
N ASN A 744 5.09 7.22 4.51
CA ASN A 744 6.12 6.48 5.23
C ASN A 744 7.13 5.84 4.26
N ASP A 745 8.06 5.06 4.77
CA ASP A 745 9.14 4.40 4.01
C ASP A 745 8.65 3.55 2.83
N GLY A 746 7.39 3.11 2.82
CA GLY A 746 6.77 2.42 1.69
C GLY A 746 6.68 3.25 0.40
N GLY A 747 6.83 4.58 0.50
CA GLY A 747 6.89 5.49 -0.65
C GLY A 747 8.30 5.93 -1.04
N LEU A 748 9.29 5.62 -0.21
CA LEU A 748 10.66 6.13 -0.34
C LEU A 748 11.31 5.80 -1.68
N ALA A 749 11.09 4.58 -2.18
CA ALA A 749 11.70 4.11 -3.42
C ALA A 749 11.31 4.95 -4.65
N LEU A 750 10.10 5.54 -4.68
CA LEU A 750 9.71 6.48 -5.74
C LEU A 750 10.60 7.72 -5.74
N GLY A 751 10.84 8.30 -4.55
CA GLY A 751 11.72 9.45 -4.40
C GLY A 751 13.19 9.12 -4.72
N GLN A 752 13.68 7.96 -4.28
CA GLN A 752 15.01 7.48 -4.62
C GLN A 752 15.18 7.38 -6.14
N LEU A 753 14.22 6.78 -6.83
CA LEU A 753 14.24 6.62 -8.28
C LEU A 753 14.25 7.99 -8.98
N TRP A 754 13.38 8.92 -8.55
CA TRP A 754 13.30 10.26 -9.13
C TRP A 754 14.60 11.05 -8.96
N LEU A 755 15.25 10.97 -7.78
CA LEU A 755 16.57 11.55 -7.55
C LEU A 755 17.64 10.90 -8.42
N GLY A 756 17.62 9.58 -8.52
CA GLY A 756 18.56 8.81 -9.33
C GLY A 756 18.54 9.17 -10.82
N ASN A 757 17.40 9.60 -11.34
CA ASN A 757 17.27 10.04 -12.72
C ASN A 757 17.98 11.39 -13.00
N GLN A 758 18.26 12.16 -11.95
CA GLN A 758 18.90 13.47 -12.05
C GLN A 758 20.39 13.44 -11.64
N LEU A 759 20.87 12.31 -11.17
CA LEU A 759 22.26 12.04 -10.82
C LEU A 759 22.97 11.31 -11.98
#